data_96d06acba025e3527e37764b68b7ceb0
#
_entry.id   96d06acba025e3527e37764b68b7ceb0
#
_cell.length_a   1.000
_cell.length_b   1.000
_cell.length_c   1.000
_cell.angle_alpha   90.00
_cell.angle_beta   90.00
_cell.angle_gamma   90.00
#
_symmetry.space_group_name_H-M   'P 1'
#
loop_
_entity.id
_entity.type
_entity.pdbx_description
1 polymer ?
#
loop_
_entity_poly.entity_id
_entity_poly.type
_entity_poly.pdbx_seq_one_letter_code
_entity_poly.pdbx_strand_id
1 'polypeptide(L)'
;MIQRFRFGLPLPTDSVVQEIPVSAGPVPFLTAEEDGWAYRMAPDAIVYGLGEMPRGINKRGWHYVTNNTDEARHSEDKLSYYGAHNFLLIDGGAGRECFGVFIDFPGKVRYDIGYTEYDALRFATEEPDYELYIITGDDLNDISRQFRQLIGRSYIPPKWAFGLAQSRFGYKTAEDVREVARQYKENDLPLDMICMDIDYMQDYADFTVNKQRFPDLAALSAELKAQGIRLVPIIDAGVRIDPENPVCAEGLANGYFCTKADGTPFVAAVWPGKAYFADFLRPEVREWFGRQYKALTDCGIEGFWNDMNEPALFYSPERLKAFFESMDELSRKDNIVQDEFFGKVVGGALGLMNAPEDYASFYHDVDGQRVRHDRVHNLYGGNMTRAAGEAFARLRPGRRTLLYSRSSFIGSHRYGGIWLGDNASTWAQLLANIQMMPNVQLCGFLYTGADLCGFSYDTTPDLALRWLEFGLFTPLMRNHATDGSRMQEYYRFADMLPALRKMLRLRYALLPYLYSTFMKAALENTSYFRPLGFDFPADPDAREVQDQLLLGEGVMVAPVYTQNASGRHVYLPEAMKLYRIRSVDDYDTELLPAGHHYVRCALDEVLLFIRPGHAVPVARPASCTAQLDDTALTLWACPDENGSARCRMYTDDGETSDFAAPEHWKTLEA
;
A
#
# COMPACT_ATOMS: atom_id res chain seq x y z
N MET A 1 -8.65 -6.76 25.42
CA MET A 1 -9.67 -7.85 25.30
C MET A 1 -10.40 -7.73 23.99
N ILE A 2 -10.68 -8.86 23.32
CA ILE A 2 -11.42 -8.88 22.03
C ILE A 2 -12.78 -9.54 22.24
N GLN A 3 -13.85 -8.88 21.83
CA GLN A 3 -15.20 -9.40 21.80
C GLN A 3 -15.67 -9.52 20.34
N ARG A 4 -16.28 -10.66 20.00
CA ARG A 4 -16.80 -10.94 18.65
C ARG A 4 -18.32 -11.06 18.71
N PHE A 5 -18.98 -10.36 17.80
CA PHE A 5 -20.43 -10.41 17.60
C PHE A 5 -20.71 -10.86 16.17
N ARG A 6 -21.68 -11.77 16.01
CA ARG A 6 -22.07 -12.30 14.70
C ARG A 6 -23.50 -11.92 14.40
N PHE A 7 -23.70 -11.36 13.22
CA PHE A 7 -25.00 -11.00 12.68
C PHE A 7 -25.27 -11.84 11.43
N GLY A 8 -26.47 -12.44 11.34
CA GLY A 8 -26.86 -13.27 10.23
C GLY A 8 -25.94 -14.47 9.96
N LEU A 9 -25.64 -14.71 8.69
CA LEU A 9 -24.78 -15.79 8.18
C LEU A 9 -23.60 -15.20 7.36
N PRO A 10 -22.55 -14.68 8.01
CA PRO A 10 -21.41 -14.06 7.34
C PRO A 10 -20.73 -15.00 6.36
N LEU A 11 -20.33 -14.46 5.20
CA LEU A 11 -19.46 -15.14 4.26
C LEU A 11 -18.02 -15.19 4.80
N PRO A 12 -17.25 -16.25 4.53
CA PRO A 12 -15.86 -16.34 4.95
C PRO A 12 -14.99 -15.31 4.19
N THR A 13 -14.19 -14.54 4.93
CA THR A 13 -13.31 -13.50 4.39
C THR A 13 -11.83 -13.85 4.48
N ASP A 14 -11.47 -14.78 5.36
CA ASP A 14 -10.08 -15.10 5.75
C ASP A 14 -9.34 -13.93 6.41
N SER A 15 -10.06 -12.96 6.98
CA SER A 15 -9.45 -11.79 7.63
C SER A 15 -8.81 -12.13 8.97
N VAL A 16 -9.41 -13.04 9.72
CA VAL A 16 -9.08 -13.37 11.12
C VAL A 16 -8.38 -14.72 11.21
N VAL A 17 -7.30 -14.78 11.98
CA VAL A 17 -6.54 -16.04 12.22
C VAL A 17 -6.70 -16.59 13.64
N GLN A 18 -7.27 -15.78 14.57
CA GLN A 18 -7.55 -16.22 15.93
C GLN A 18 -9.03 -16.56 16.08
N GLU A 19 -9.31 -17.71 16.64
CA GLU A 19 -10.68 -18.08 16.97
C GLU A 19 -11.14 -17.33 18.24
N ILE A 20 -12.07 -16.40 18.08
CA ILE A 20 -12.70 -15.67 19.18
C ILE A 20 -14.13 -16.20 19.34
N PRO A 21 -14.54 -16.68 20.53
CA PRO A 21 -15.91 -17.08 20.77
C PRO A 21 -16.89 -15.93 20.54
N VAL A 22 -18.09 -16.24 20.03
CA VAL A 22 -19.14 -15.24 19.88
C VAL A 22 -19.59 -14.78 21.25
N SER A 23 -19.53 -13.46 21.47
CA SER A 23 -19.91 -12.81 22.73
C SER A 23 -21.42 -12.74 22.87
N ALA A 24 -21.90 -12.88 24.09
CA ALA A 24 -23.30 -12.66 24.44
C ALA A 24 -23.50 -11.24 25.00
N GLY A 25 -24.70 -10.68 24.80
CA GLY A 25 -25.06 -9.35 25.35
C GLY A 25 -24.93 -8.21 24.34
N PRO A 26 -25.06 -6.95 24.81
CA PRO A 26 -24.98 -5.78 23.95
C PRO A 26 -23.56 -5.55 23.44
N VAL A 27 -23.44 -4.92 22.26
CA VAL A 27 -22.17 -4.48 21.72
C VAL A 27 -21.68 -3.27 22.55
N PRO A 28 -20.48 -3.32 23.12
CA PRO A 28 -19.94 -2.20 23.90
C PRO A 28 -19.75 -0.95 23.05
N PHE A 29 -19.86 0.25 23.66
CA PHE A 29 -19.66 1.57 23.09
C PHE A 29 -20.63 1.98 21.97
N LEU A 30 -21.24 1.00 21.29
CA LEU A 30 -22.08 1.24 20.12
C LEU A 30 -23.57 1.12 20.46
N THR A 31 -24.35 2.00 19.83
CA THR A 31 -25.82 1.94 19.87
C THR A 31 -26.33 1.45 18.53
N ALA A 32 -27.19 0.44 18.52
CA ALA A 32 -27.83 -0.03 17.31
C ALA A 32 -28.79 1.03 16.76
N GLU A 33 -28.71 1.29 15.45
CA GLU A 33 -29.65 2.09 14.67
C GLU A 33 -30.38 1.21 13.65
N GLU A 34 -31.35 1.76 12.89
CA GLU A 34 -32.12 1.00 11.90
C GLU A 34 -31.22 0.37 10.84
N ASP A 35 -30.21 1.10 10.35
CA ASP A 35 -29.33 0.71 9.28
C ASP A 35 -27.87 0.46 9.73
N GLY A 36 -27.59 0.26 11.02
CA GLY A 36 -26.22 0.03 11.47
C GLY A 36 -25.95 0.37 12.92
N TRP A 37 -24.84 1.04 13.17
CA TRP A 37 -24.33 1.35 14.49
C TRP A 37 -23.89 2.81 14.61
N ALA A 38 -24.08 3.39 15.79
CA ALA A 38 -23.62 4.72 16.13
C ALA A 38 -22.76 4.73 17.40
N TYR A 39 -21.78 5.64 17.43
CA TYR A 39 -20.98 6.01 18.60
C TYR A 39 -21.03 7.52 18.82
N ARG A 40 -21.25 7.97 20.07
CA ARG A 40 -21.26 9.38 20.42
C ARG A 40 -19.85 9.86 20.77
N MET A 41 -19.21 10.59 19.87
CA MET A 41 -17.86 11.10 20.01
C MET A 41 -17.79 12.30 20.96
N ALA A 42 -16.70 12.38 21.77
CA ALA A 42 -16.36 13.62 22.46
C ALA A 42 -15.89 14.70 21.47
N PRO A 43 -15.89 15.99 21.85
CA PRO A 43 -15.38 17.06 20.98
C PRO A 43 -13.92 16.85 20.54
N ASP A 44 -13.09 16.29 21.42
CA ASP A 44 -11.67 16.00 21.22
C ASP A 44 -11.36 14.54 20.83
N ALA A 45 -12.39 13.75 20.51
CA ALA A 45 -12.18 12.38 20.04
C ALA A 45 -11.51 12.35 18.65
N ILE A 46 -10.59 11.40 18.47
CA ILE A 46 -9.86 11.18 17.21
C ILE A 46 -10.18 9.78 16.70
N VAL A 47 -10.37 9.66 15.40
CA VAL A 47 -10.67 8.40 14.73
C VAL A 47 -9.57 8.09 13.73
N TYR A 48 -8.81 7.03 13.97
CA TYR A 48 -7.78 6.49 13.08
C TYR A 48 -8.30 5.27 12.32
N GLY A 49 -7.64 4.89 11.23
CA GLY A 49 -7.93 3.64 10.52
C GLY A 49 -8.45 3.83 9.12
N LEU A 50 -9.30 2.91 8.66
CA LEU A 50 -9.80 2.77 7.28
C LEU A 50 -8.69 2.60 6.22
N GLY A 51 -7.43 2.48 6.64
CA GLY A 51 -6.30 2.19 5.76
C GLY A 51 -6.11 3.20 4.65
N GLU A 52 -6.28 2.74 3.41
CA GLU A 52 -6.09 3.53 2.19
C GLU A 52 -7.33 4.37 1.87
N MET A 53 -7.48 5.47 2.61
CA MET A 53 -8.60 6.40 2.47
C MET A 53 -8.12 7.85 2.40
N PRO A 54 -8.85 8.74 1.68
CA PRO A 54 -8.50 10.15 1.57
C PRO A 54 -8.49 10.87 2.92
N ARG A 55 -8.08 12.12 2.86
CA ARG A 55 -7.99 13.06 3.99
C ARG A 55 -6.94 12.67 5.02
N GLY A 56 -6.93 13.36 6.15
CA GLY A 56 -5.89 13.32 7.18
C GLY A 56 -5.70 11.97 7.88
N ILE A 57 -4.81 11.97 8.87
CA ILE A 57 -4.61 10.85 9.79
C ILE A 57 -5.86 10.62 10.62
N ASN A 58 -6.44 11.70 11.17
CA ASN A 58 -7.77 11.69 11.80
C ASN A 58 -8.86 11.66 10.73
N LYS A 59 -9.73 10.66 10.77
CA LYS A 59 -10.81 10.44 9.80
C LYS A 59 -12.08 11.23 10.10
N ARG A 60 -12.15 11.96 11.21
CA ARG A 60 -13.31 12.78 11.57
C ARG A 60 -13.54 13.92 10.60
N GLY A 61 -14.80 14.25 10.35
CA GLY A 61 -15.25 15.33 9.48
C GLY A 61 -15.54 14.91 8.04
N TRP A 62 -15.66 13.61 7.77
CA TRP A 62 -15.99 13.11 6.45
C TRP A 62 -16.79 11.81 6.46
N HIS A 63 -17.32 11.45 5.29
CA HIS A 63 -17.93 10.17 5.04
C HIS A 63 -17.07 9.33 4.09
N TYR A 64 -17.05 8.00 4.28
CA TYR A 64 -16.22 7.06 3.52
C TYR A 64 -17.04 5.85 3.10
N VAL A 65 -16.57 5.19 2.04
CA VAL A 65 -17.10 3.88 1.61
C VAL A 65 -15.92 2.95 1.40
N THR A 66 -15.86 1.83 2.11
CA THR A 66 -14.87 0.81 1.82
C THR A 66 -15.34 -0.04 0.65
N ASN A 67 -14.78 0.23 -0.52
CA ASN A 67 -15.07 -0.46 -1.77
C ASN A 67 -13.85 -0.32 -2.68
N ASN A 68 -13.16 -1.40 -2.97
CA ASN A 68 -12.00 -1.38 -3.84
C ASN A 68 -12.33 -0.70 -5.16
N THR A 69 -11.69 0.41 -5.46
CA THR A 69 -12.02 1.27 -6.58
C THR A 69 -10.76 1.67 -7.33
N ASP A 70 -10.75 1.43 -8.64
CA ASP A 70 -9.72 1.95 -9.54
C ASP A 70 -9.90 3.47 -9.68
N GLU A 71 -9.25 4.24 -8.79
CA GLU A 71 -9.39 5.69 -8.68
C GLU A 71 -8.02 6.37 -8.84
N ALA A 72 -7.72 6.77 -10.06
CA ALA A 72 -6.47 7.42 -10.42
C ALA A 72 -6.36 8.91 -9.99
N ARG A 73 -7.36 9.45 -9.29
CA ARG A 73 -7.38 10.84 -8.82
C ARG A 73 -7.54 10.88 -7.32
N HIS A 74 -6.43 10.89 -6.61
CA HIS A 74 -6.39 10.92 -5.15
C HIS A 74 -6.69 12.33 -4.64
N SER A 75 -7.95 12.72 -4.60
CA SER A 75 -8.41 14.01 -4.08
C SER A 75 -9.29 13.83 -2.84
N GLU A 76 -9.43 14.89 -2.06
CA GLU A 76 -10.15 14.87 -0.78
C GLU A 76 -11.65 14.61 -0.89
N ASP A 77 -12.25 14.75 -2.07
CA ASP A 77 -13.67 14.51 -2.35
C ASP A 77 -13.99 13.03 -2.60
N LYS A 78 -12.99 12.18 -2.73
CA LYS A 78 -13.18 10.75 -2.96
C LYS A 78 -13.67 10.05 -1.69
N LEU A 79 -14.41 8.96 -1.91
CA LEU A 79 -14.98 8.16 -0.84
C LEU A 79 -14.20 6.87 -0.60
N SER A 80 -13.45 6.40 -1.61
CA SER A 80 -12.79 5.11 -1.64
C SER A 80 -11.59 5.17 -2.58
N TYR A 81 -10.57 4.34 -2.31
CA TYR A 81 -9.44 4.05 -3.18
C TYR A 81 -9.31 2.54 -3.42
N TYR A 82 -8.12 2.05 -3.70
CA TYR A 82 -7.87 0.67 -4.16
C TYR A 82 -8.03 -0.40 -3.08
N GLY A 83 -7.97 -0.03 -1.80
CA GLY A 83 -8.06 -0.95 -0.67
C GLY A 83 -9.27 -0.75 0.24
N ALA A 84 -9.88 -1.84 0.70
CA ALA A 84 -10.98 -1.84 1.67
C ALA A 84 -10.51 -2.39 3.02
N HIS A 85 -10.39 -1.52 4.02
CA HIS A 85 -9.82 -1.84 5.32
C HIS A 85 -10.77 -1.41 6.44
N ASN A 86 -11.69 -2.26 6.83
CA ASN A 86 -12.79 -1.98 7.75
C ASN A 86 -12.38 -1.96 9.24
N PHE A 87 -11.27 -1.31 9.57
CA PHE A 87 -10.82 -1.15 10.95
C PHE A 87 -10.75 0.33 11.35
N LEU A 88 -11.37 0.65 12.47
CA LEU A 88 -11.31 1.94 13.14
C LEU A 88 -10.66 1.77 14.52
N LEU A 89 -9.79 2.71 14.87
CA LEU A 89 -9.24 2.85 16.21
C LEU A 89 -9.66 4.23 16.76
N ILE A 90 -10.49 4.21 17.78
CA ILE A 90 -11.08 5.40 18.37
C ILE A 90 -10.31 5.77 19.63
N ASP A 91 -9.72 6.97 19.63
CA ASP A 91 -9.30 7.67 20.83
C ASP A 91 -10.51 8.46 21.33
N GLY A 92 -11.07 8.02 22.44
CA GLY A 92 -12.32 8.57 22.96
C GLY A 92 -12.22 10.01 23.49
N GLY A 93 -11.01 10.58 23.58
CA GLY A 93 -10.77 11.90 24.13
C GLY A 93 -10.50 11.89 25.64
N ALA A 94 -10.33 13.08 26.23
CA ALA A 94 -9.96 13.24 27.64
C ALA A 94 -10.95 12.55 28.60
N GLY A 95 -10.44 11.59 29.39
CA GLY A 95 -11.22 10.86 30.37
C GLY A 95 -12.18 9.81 29.83
N ARG A 96 -12.09 9.47 28.54
CA ARG A 96 -12.84 8.39 27.88
C ARG A 96 -11.93 7.25 27.45
N GLU A 97 -12.51 6.07 27.30
CA GLU A 97 -11.77 4.87 26.88
C GLU A 97 -11.46 4.90 25.38
N CYS A 98 -10.33 4.31 25.04
CA CYS A 98 -9.95 3.99 23.65
C CYS A 98 -10.46 2.59 23.30
N PHE A 99 -10.88 2.38 22.06
CA PHE A 99 -11.31 1.07 21.57
C PHE A 99 -11.14 0.92 20.06
N GLY A 100 -11.01 -0.31 19.60
CA GLY A 100 -10.98 -0.67 18.19
C GLY A 100 -12.33 -1.24 17.75
N VAL A 101 -12.72 -0.95 16.51
CA VAL A 101 -13.88 -1.54 15.82
C VAL A 101 -13.42 -2.16 14.52
N PHE A 102 -13.58 -3.46 14.35
CA PHE A 102 -13.32 -4.15 13.10
C PHE A 102 -14.61 -4.79 12.58
N ILE A 103 -14.98 -4.45 11.34
CA ILE A 103 -16.16 -4.95 10.66
C ILE A 103 -15.68 -5.93 9.60
N ASP A 104 -15.82 -7.23 9.86
CA ASP A 104 -15.45 -8.27 8.92
C ASP A 104 -16.61 -8.52 7.96
N PHE A 105 -16.59 -7.79 6.84
CA PHE A 105 -17.62 -7.81 5.81
C PHE A 105 -16.99 -7.62 4.43
N PRO A 106 -17.28 -8.49 3.45
CA PRO A 106 -16.63 -8.50 2.14
C PRO A 106 -17.16 -7.50 1.14
N GLY A 107 -18.33 -6.90 1.40
CA GLY A 107 -18.97 -5.88 0.57
C GLY A 107 -18.70 -4.47 1.06
N LYS A 108 -19.52 -3.52 0.64
CA LYS A 108 -19.38 -2.10 1.00
C LYS A 108 -19.81 -1.83 2.43
N VAL A 109 -18.98 -1.08 3.14
CA VAL A 109 -19.33 -0.46 4.42
C VAL A 109 -19.30 1.04 4.26
N ARG A 110 -20.36 1.71 4.70
CA ARG A 110 -20.45 3.18 4.71
C ARG A 110 -20.16 3.69 6.10
N TYR A 111 -19.40 4.76 6.16
CA TYR A 111 -19.03 5.45 7.40
C TYR A 111 -19.39 6.92 7.30
N ASP A 112 -20.02 7.46 8.34
CA ASP A 112 -20.18 8.88 8.59
C ASP A 112 -19.44 9.19 9.91
N ILE A 113 -18.34 9.93 9.82
CA ILE A 113 -17.48 10.20 10.98
C ILE A 113 -17.51 11.69 11.27
N GLY A 114 -18.57 12.15 11.91
CA GLY A 114 -18.75 13.55 12.23
C GLY A 114 -19.01 14.46 11.02
N TYR A 115 -19.48 13.91 9.93
CA TYR A 115 -19.81 14.66 8.70
C TYR A 115 -21.23 15.22 8.76
N THR A 116 -22.23 14.36 8.95
CA THR A 116 -23.63 14.78 9.07
C THR A 116 -23.91 15.39 10.46
N GLU A 117 -23.44 14.73 11.52
CA GLU A 117 -23.50 15.22 12.90
C GLU A 117 -22.09 15.20 13.49
N TYR A 118 -21.59 16.35 13.92
CA TYR A 118 -20.21 16.55 14.36
C TYR A 118 -19.75 15.57 15.46
N ASP A 119 -20.64 15.17 16.35
CA ASP A 119 -20.37 14.31 17.50
C ASP A 119 -20.88 12.86 17.32
N ALA A 120 -21.21 12.45 16.09
CA ALA A 120 -21.65 11.10 15.78
C ALA A 120 -20.68 10.41 14.80
N LEU A 121 -20.27 9.18 15.14
CA LEU A 121 -19.69 8.24 14.22
C LEU A 121 -20.75 7.19 13.92
N ARG A 122 -21.07 6.98 12.66
CA ARG A 122 -22.00 5.92 12.22
C ARG A 122 -21.33 5.03 11.18
N PHE A 123 -21.70 3.76 11.17
CA PHE A 123 -21.36 2.86 10.09
C PHE A 123 -22.48 1.87 9.78
N ALA A 124 -22.57 1.50 8.51
CA ALA A 124 -23.56 0.55 8.01
C ALA A 124 -22.99 -0.35 6.92
N THR A 125 -23.34 -1.64 6.96
CA THR A 125 -23.05 -2.62 5.90
C THR A 125 -24.23 -2.67 4.90
N GLU A 126 -23.96 -3.02 3.64
CA GLU A 126 -25.05 -3.21 2.66
C GLU A 126 -25.93 -4.45 2.95
N GLU A 127 -25.41 -5.42 3.69
CA GLU A 127 -26.06 -6.67 4.04
C GLU A 127 -25.99 -6.88 5.55
N PRO A 128 -26.95 -7.57 6.16
CA PRO A 128 -26.97 -7.79 7.61
C PRO A 128 -26.02 -8.91 8.08
N ASP A 129 -25.35 -9.61 7.15
CA ASP A 129 -24.57 -10.82 7.41
C ASP A 129 -23.07 -10.46 7.56
N TYR A 130 -22.63 -10.12 8.78
CA TYR A 130 -21.23 -9.73 9.06
C TYR A 130 -20.79 -10.11 10.47
N GLU A 131 -19.48 -10.02 10.70
CA GLU A 131 -18.91 -10.10 12.04
C GLU A 131 -18.38 -8.73 12.49
N LEU A 132 -18.58 -8.44 13.77
CA LEU A 132 -18.13 -7.22 14.40
C LEU A 132 -17.23 -7.58 15.57
N TYR A 133 -16.04 -6.98 15.60
CA TYR A 133 -15.07 -7.13 16.67
C TYR A 133 -14.89 -5.82 17.40
N ILE A 134 -15.02 -5.84 18.73
CA ILE A 134 -14.71 -4.72 19.61
C ILE A 134 -13.45 -5.09 20.40
N ILE A 135 -12.44 -4.23 20.33
CA ILE A 135 -11.13 -4.44 20.94
C ILE A 135 -10.89 -3.37 21.98
N THR A 136 -10.69 -3.77 23.22
CA THR A 136 -10.32 -2.89 24.32
C THR A 136 -8.90 -3.20 24.80
N GLY A 137 -8.18 -2.19 25.28
CA GLY A 137 -6.81 -2.32 25.73
C GLY A 137 -6.40 -1.16 26.65
N ASP A 138 -5.15 -1.19 27.08
CA ASP A 138 -4.61 -0.19 28.00
C ASP A 138 -4.39 1.18 27.29
N ASP A 139 -4.02 1.14 26.02
CA ASP A 139 -3.77 2.32 25.17
C ASP A 139 -3.97 1.97 23.67
N LEU A 140 -3.77 2.97 22.80
CA LEU A 140 -3.89 2.82 21.34
C LEU A 140 -2.87 1.81 20.76
N ASN A 141 -1.66 1.74 21.31
CA ASN A 141 -0.64 0.79 20.89
C ASN A 141 -1.03 -0.65 21.26
N ASP A 142 -1.62 -0.86 22.46
CA ASP A 142 -2.09 -2.17 22.88
C ASP A 142 -3.26 -2.66 22.05
N ILE A 143 -4.25 -1.80 21.78
CA ILE A 143 -5.39 -2.13 20.91
C ILE A 143 -4.92 -2.46 19.49
N SER A 144 -4.01 -1.67 18.95
CA SER A 144 -3.39 -1.90 17.64
C SER A 144 -2.67 -3.26 17.59
N ARG A 145 -1.90 -3.59 18.62
CA ARG A 145 -1.20 -4.87 18.72
C ARG A 145 -2.18 -6.06 18.82
N GLN A 146 -3.24 -5.95 19.62
CA GLN A 146 -4.27 -6.98 19.71
C GLN A 146 -4.98 -7.19 18.37
N PHE A 147 -5.31 -6.10 17.65
CA PHE A 147 -5.89 -6.19 16.31
C PHE A 147 -4.92 -6.89 15.34
N ARG A 148 -3.64 -6.49 15.32
CA ARG A 148 -2.62 -7.11 14.48
C ARG A 148 -2.41 -8.61 14.80
N GLN A 149 -2.55 -9.03 16.06
CA GLN A 149 -2.56 -10.44 16.44
C GLN A 149 -3.81 -11.15 15.93
N LEU A 150 -4.98 -10.53 16.00
CA LEU A 150 -6.25 -11.07 15.52
C LEU A 150 -6.20 -11.41 14.03
N ILE A 151 -5.67 -10.47 13.21
CA ILE A 151 -5.62 -10.63 11.74
C ILE A 151 -4.37 -11.36 11.24
N GLY A 152 -3.41 -11.63 12.10
CA GLY A 152 -2.19 -12.36 11.79
C GLY A 152 -1.00 -11.48 11.38
N ARG A 153 0.17 -12.12 11.38
CA ARG A 153 1.44 -11.44 11.11
C ARG A 153 1.49 -10.87 9.69
N SER A 154 2.00 -9.63 9.58
CA SER A 154 2.28 -9.00 8.31
C SER A 154 3.34 -9.74 7.50
N TYR A 155 3.19 -9.69 6.18
CA TYR A 155 4.16 -10.17 5.21
C TYR A 155 5.54 -9.56 5.42
N ILE A 156 6.58 -10.38 5.26
CA ILE A 156 7.98 -9.97 5.35
C ILE A 156 8.67 -10.19 4.00
N PRO A 157 9.00 -9.12 3.26
CA PRO A 157 9.70 -9.21 2.00
C PRO A 157 11.18 -9.56 2.16
N PRO A 158 11.90 -9.92 1.09
CA PRO A 158 13.35 -10.01 1.11
C PRO A 158 13.98 -8.63 1.38
N LYS A 159 15.18 -8.61 1.99
CA LYS A 159 15.86 -7.35 2.41
C LYS A 159 16.14 -6.42 1.23
N TRP A 160 16.43 -6.95 0.04
CA TRP A 160 16.66 -6.14 -1.16
C TRP A 160 15.42 -5.33 -1.58
N ALA A 161 14.23 -5.73 -1.19
CA ALA A 161 13.00 -5.00 -1.45
C ALA A 161 12.89 -3.65 -0.69
N PHE A 162 13.77 -3.41 0.29
CA PHE A 162 13.88 -2.12 0.97
C PHE A 162 14.83 -1.14 0.26
N GLY A 163 15.52 -1.57 -0.80
CA GLY A 163 16.27 -0.67 -1.68
C GLY A 163 15.36 0.11 -2.62
N LEU A 164 15.97 0.92 -3.49
CA LEU A 164 15.24 1.69 -4.49
C LEU A 164 14.70 0.79 -5.60
N ALA A 165 13.44 0.98 -5.97
CA ALA A 165 12.81 0.48 -7.16
C ALA A 165 12.64 1.60 -8.19
N GLN A 166 13.17 1.41 -9.41
CA GLN A 166 12.83 2.24 -10.55
C GLN A 166 11.80 1.53 -11.41
N SER A 167 10.75 2.23 -11.75
CA SER A 167 9.60 1.72 -12.50
C SER A 167 9.10 2.76 -13.49
N ARG A 168 8.49 2.29 -14.57
CA ARG A 168 7.75 3.11 -15.50
C ARG A 168 6.83 2.23 -16.34
N PHE A 169 5.61 2.67 -16.58
CA PHE A 169 4.81 2.19 -17.69
C PHE A 169 5.45 2.73 -18.97
N GLY A 170 6.15 1.86 -19.72
CA GLY A 170 6.88 2.21 -20.93
C GLY A 170 8.35 1.77 -21.03
N TYR A 171 8.87 0.87 -20.17
CA TYR A 171 10.11 0.12 -20.46
C TYR A 171 9.77 -1.04 -21.40
N LYS A 172 9.80 -0.75 -22.71
CA LYS A 172 9.18 -1.61 -23.75
C LYS A 172 10.09 -2.73 -24.22
N THR A 173 11.40 -2.65 -23.94
CA THR A 173 12.41 -3.61 -24.42
C THR A 173 13.44 -3.96 -23.35
N ALA A 174 14.12 -5.09 -23.53
CA ALA A 174 15.25 -5.47 -22.69
C ALA A 174 16.36 -4.40 -22.69
N GLU A 175 16.51 -3.66 -23.79
CA GLU A 175 17.51 -2.59 -23.90
C GLU A 175 17.11 -1.36 -23.08
N ASP A 176 15.81 -0.99 -23.02
CA ASP A 176 15.34 0.08 -22.14
C ASP A 176 15.67 -0.23 -20.67
N VAL A 177 15.47 -1.48 -20.25
CA VAL A 177 15.79 -1.95 -18.90
C VAL A 177 17.30 -1.88 -18.62
N ARG A 178 18.15 -2.32 -19.59
CA ARG A 178 19.61 -2.19 -19.47
C ARG A 178 20.06 -0.75 -19.41
N GLU A 179 19.45 0.12 -20.21
CA GLU A 179 19.77 1.55 -20.22
C GLU A 179 19.48 2.18 -18.86
N VAL A 180 18.33 1.86 -18.23
CA VAL A 180 18.02 2.32 -16.87
C VAL A 180 19.11 1.87 -15.88
N ALA A 181 19.45 0.58 -15.86
CA ALA A 181 20.50 0.06 -14.98
C ALA A 181 21.85 0.74 -15.21
N ARG A 182 22.23 0.92 -16.49
CA ARG A 182 23.46 1.61 -16.89
C ARG A 182 23.48 3.06 -16.40
N GLN A 183 22.39 3.82 -16.60
CA GLN A 183 22.30 5.23 -16.19
C GLN A 183 22.38 5.40 -14.67
N TYR A 184 21.72 4.53 -13.89
CA TYR A 184 21.86 4.55 -12.44
C TYR A 184 23.31 4.32 -12.02
N LYS A 185 23.99 3.34 -12.61
CA LYS A 185 25.40 3.04 -12.33
C LYS A 185 26.34 4.18 -12.72
N GLU A 186 26.20 4.73 -13.93
CA GLU A 186 27.07 5.81 -14.44
C GLU A 186 26.91 7.11 -13.64
N ASN A 187 25.72 7.37 -13.11
CA ASN A 187 25.43 8.52 -12.27
C ASN A 187 25.67 8.26 -10.78
N ASP A 188 26.22 7.09 -10.41
CA ASP A 188 26.52 6.70 -9.03
C ASP A 188 25.27 6.79 -8.11
N LEU A 189 24.13 6.30 -8.62
CA LEU A 189 22.86 6.19 -7.91
C LEU A 189 22.61 4.74 -7.51
N PRO A 190 22.26 4.47 -6.24
CA PRO A 190 21.92 3.12 -5.79
C PRO A 190 20.64 2.61 -6.47
N LEU A 191 20.57 1.28 -6.71
CA LEU A 191 19.38 0.63 -7.27
C LEU A 191 19.34 -0.85 -6.90
N ASP A 192 18.19 -1.35 -6.46
CA ASP A 192 17.95 -2.77 -6.17
C ASP A 192 16.93 -3.43 -7.10
N MET A 193 15.99 -2.66 -7.65
CA MET A 193 14.89 -3.19 -8.44
C MET A 193 14.62 -2.35 -9.68
N ILE A 194 14.28 -3.05 -10.78
CA ILE A 194 13.61 -2.45 -11.93
C ILE A 194 12.30 -3.17 -12.11
N CYS A 195 11.18 -2.42 -11.96
CA CYS A 195 9.87 -2.97 -12.22
C CYS A 195 9.57 -2.92 -13.71
N MET A 196 9.02 -4.00 -14.22
CA MET A 196 8.53 -4.10 -15.61
C MET A 196 7.01 -4.03 -15.59
N ASP A 197 6.47 -3.11 -16.36
CA ASP A 197 5.05 -2.95 -16.61
C ASP A 197 4.58 -3.89 -17.74
N ILE A 198 3.32 -3.82 -18.15
CA ILE A 198 2.68 -4.77 -19.08
C ILE A 198 3.39 -4.97 -20.43
N ASP A 199 4.28 -4.07 -20.83
CA ASP A 199 4.99 -4.10 -22.10
C ASP A 199 5.91 -5.32 -22.31
N TYR A 200 6.32 -6.02 -21.24
CA TYR A 200 7.13 -7.25 -21.40
C TYR A 200 6.28 -8.45 -21.88
N MET A 201 4.96 -8.39 -21.67
CA MET A 201 4.04 -9.46 -22.02
C MET A 201 3.82 -9.54 -23.53
N GLN A 202 3.46 -10.73 -24.03
CA GLN A 202 2.97 -10.91 -25.39
C GLN A 202 1.51 -10.44 -25.45
N ASP A 203 1.27 -9.34 -26.14
CA ASP A 203 -0.07 -8.74 -26.30
C ASP A 203 -0.83 -8.55 -24.95
N TYR A 204 -0.11 -8.18 -23.91
CA TYR A 204 -0.59 -7.98 -22.56
C TYR A 204 -1.25 -9.21 -21.90
N ALA A 205 -0.90 -10.42 -22.37
CA ALA A 205 -1.37 -11.66 -21.77
C ALA A 205 -0.45 -12.06 -20.59
N ASP A 206 -1.03 -12.21 -19.40
CA ASP A 206 -0.30 -12.61 -18.22
C ASP A 206 0.48 -13.91 -18.37
N PHE A 207 1.59 -14.00 -17.64
CA PHE A 207 2.51 -15.15 -17.64
C PHE A 207 3.18 -15.45 -19.00
N THR A 208 3.11 -14.50 -19.94
CA THR A 208 3.80 -14.59 -21.23
C THR A 208 4.96 -13.60 -21.30
N VAL A 209 5.86 -13.81 -22.25
CA VAL A 209 6.99 -12.91 -22.55
C VAL A 209 7.04 -12.63 -24.04
N ASN A 210 7.03 -11.37 -24.43
CA ASN A 210 7.21 -10.95 -25.81
C ASN A 210 8.66 -11.18 -26.25
N LYS A 211 8.88 -12.23 -27.04
CA LYS A 211 10.22 -12.68 -27.44
C LYS A 211 10.93 -11.74 -28.42
N GLN A 212 10.21 -10.81 -29.05
CA GLN A 212 10.84 -9.77 -29.91
C GLN A 212 11.44 -8.65 -29.06
N ARG A 213 10.72 -8.26 -27.99
CA ARG A 213 11.11 -7.18 -27.07
C ARG A 213 12.06 -7.66 -25.97
N PHE A 214 11.83 -8.88 -25.47
CA PHE A 214 12.62 -9.55 -24.43
C PHE A 214 13.02 -10.95 -24.91
N PRO A 215 14.04 -11.05 -25.79
CA PRO A 215 14.42 -12.33 -26.43
C PRO A 215 14.77 -13.42 -25.42
N ASP A 216 15.47 -13.06 -24.36
CA ASP A 216 15.89 -13.95 -23.27
C ASP A 216 15.75 -13.25 -21.91
N LEU A 217 14.57 -13.39 -21.30
CA LEU A 217 14.29 -12.81 -20.00
C LEU A 217 15.15 -13.43 -18.89
N ALA A 218 15.48 -14.72 -19.00
CA ALA A 218 16.31 -15.39 -18.00
C ALA A 218 17.76 -14.85 -18.02
N ALA A 219 18.34 -14.65 -19.20
CA ALA A 219 19.64 -14.03 -19.33
C ALA A 219 19.65 -12.59 -18.81
N LEU A 220 18.64 -11.79 -19.12
CA LEU A 220 18.49 -10.42 -18.61
C LEU A 220 18.39 -10.40 -17.08
N SER A 221 17.57 -11.28 -16.51
CA SER A 221 17.42 -11.42 -15.06
C SER A 221 18.74 -11.77 -14.38
N ALA A 222 19.49 -12.74 -14.93
CA ALA A 222 20.80 -13.14 -14.41
C ALA A 222 21.84 -12.02 -14.51
N GLU A 223 21.88 -11.29 -15.64
CA GLU A 223 22.76 -10.15 -15.91
C GLU A 223 22.57 -9.04 -14.86
N LEU A 224 21.31 -8.67 -14.61
CA LEU A 224 20.99 -7.61 -13.65
C LEU A 224 21.19 -8.07 -12.21
N LYS A 225 20.84 -9.31 -11.88
CA LYS A 225 21.07 -9.89 -10.56
C LYS A 225 22.56 -9.91 -10.20
N ALA A 226 23.46 -10.15 -11.16
CA ALA A 226 24.90 -10.07 -10.93
C ALA A 226 25.37 -8.64 -10.58
N GLN A 227 24.60 -7.61 -10.91
CA GLN A 227 24.82 -6.22 -10.54
C GLN A 227 24.09 -5.81 -9.23
N GLY A 228 23.37 -6.74 -8.58
CA GLY A 228 22.56 -6.47 -7.38
C GLY A 228 21.13 -6.03 -7.68
N ILE A 229 20.70 -5.98 -8.95
CA ILE A 229 19.39 -5.50 -9.37
C ILE A 229 18.46 -6.67 -9.67
N ARG A 230 17.22 -6.63 -9.13
CA ARG A 230 16.15 -7.63 -9.41
C ARG A 230 15.12 -7.05 -10.38
N LEU A 231 14.66 -7.90 -11.32
CA LEU A 231 13.49 -7.59 -12.13
C LEU A 231 12.21 -7.94 -11.36
N VAL A 232 11.22 -7.04 -11.43
CA VAL A 232 9.94 -7.19 -10.73
C VAL A 232 8.81 -6.95 -11.75
N PRO A 233 8.35 -7.97 -12.48
CA PRO A 233 7.27 -7.84 -13.45
C PRO A 233 5.89 -7.71 -12.80
N ILE A 234 4.99 -7.02 -13.53
CA ILE A 234 3.57 -6.92 -13.24
C ILE A 234 2.84 -8.22 -13.62
N ILE A 235 1.77 -8.52 -12.89
CA ILE A 235 0.73 -9.50 -13.26
C ILE A 235 -0.63 -8.85 -13.02
N ASP A 236 -1.48 -8.84 -14.05
CA ASP A 236 -2.83 -8.31 -14.01
C ASP A 236 -3.87 -9.39 -13.63
N ALA A 237 -5.11 -8.97 -13.41
CA ALA A 237 -6.18 -9.89 -13.01
C ALA A 237 -6.93 -10.52 -14.18
N GLY A 238 -6.85 -9.97 -15.38
CA GLY A 238 -7.66 -10.34 -16.53
C GLY A 238 -6.94 -11.32 -17.47
N VAL A 239 -7.37 -12.58 -17.51
CA VAL A 239 -6.83 -13.59 -18.41
C VAL A 239 -7.33 -13.36 -19.85
N ARG A 240 -6.41 -12.99 -20.75
CA ARG A 240 -6.73 -12.75 -22.18
C ARG A 240 -7.51 -13.93 -22.78
N ILE A 241 -8.58 -13.62 -23.51
CA ILE A 241 -9.35 -14.64 -24.25
C ILE A 241 -8.55 -15.04 -25.50
N ASP A 242 -7.86 -16.17 -25.39
CA ASP A 242 -7.10 -16.77 -26.46
C ASP A 242 -7.08 -18.30 -26.27
N PRO A 243 -7.78 -19.06 -27.10
CA PRO A 243 -7.83 -20.53 -26.97
C PRO A 243 -6.46 -21.22 -27.14
N GLU A 244 -5.50 -20.57 -27.80
CA GLU A 244 -4.15 -21.09 -27.97
C GLU A 244 -3.24 -20.81 -26.74
N ASN A 245 -3.65 -19.88 -25.89
CA ASN A 245 -2.94 -19.60 -24.64
C ASN A 245 -3.24 -20.70 -23.61
N PRO A 246 -2.21 -21.41 -23.11
CA PRO A 246 -2.41 -22.51 -22.16
C PRO A 246 -3.16 -22.11 -20.87
N VAL A 247 -2.94 -20.89 -20.37
CA VAL A 247 -3.61 -20.38 -19.16
C VAL A 247 -5.10 -20.24 -19.41
N CYS A 248 -5.50 -19.62 -20.52
CA CYS A 248 -6.89 -19.45 -20.90
C CYS A 248 -7.56 -20.82 -21.17
N ALA A 249 -6.91 -21.69 -21.93
CA ALA A 249 -7.44 -23.02 -22.29
C ALA A 249 -7.64 -23.89 -21.05
N GLU A 250 -6.67 -23.92 -20.11
CA GLU A 250 -6.79 -24.69 -18.87
C GLU A 250 -7.91 -24.13 -17.98
N GLY A 251 -7.98 -22.79 -17.85
CA GLY A 251 -9.03 -22.13 -17.05
C GLY A 251 -10.44 -22.43 -17.56
N LEU A 252 -10.65 -22.39 -18.88
CA LEU A 252 -11.92 -22.77 -19.52
C LEU A 252 -12.27 -24.25 -19.33
N ALA A 253 -11.31 -25.13 -19.56
CA ALA A 253 -11.52 -26.58 -19.47
C ALA A 253 -11.95 -27.03 -18.05
N ASN A 254 -11.48 -26.31 -17.02
CA ASN A 254 -11.76 -26.62 -15.62
C ASN A 254 -12.84 -25.73 -14.98
N GLY A 255 -13.40 -24.76 -15.73
CA GLY A 255 -14.41 -23.83 -15.19
C GLY A 255 -13.88 -22.94 -14.08
N TYR A 256 -12.67 -22.38 -14.25
CA TYR A 256 -12.00 -21.59 -13.22
C TYR A 256 -12.34 -20.10 -13.27
N PHE A 257 -13.18 -19.69 -14.22
CA PHE A 257 -13.55 -18.28 -14.38
C PHE A 257 -14.91 -17.97 -13.73
N CYS A 258 -15.06 -16.74 -13.27
CA CYS A 258 -16.34 -16.19 -12.83
C CYS A 258 -17.39 -16.34 -13.92
N THR A 259 -18.67 -16.58 -13.55
CA THR A 259 -19.72 -16.87 -14.48
C THR A 259 -20.87 -15.86 -14.43
N LYS A 260 -21.50 -15.61 -15.56
CA LYS A 260 -22.78 -14.87 -15.64
C LYS A 260 -23.93 -15.73 -15.09
N ALA A 261 -25.11 -15.12 -14.97
CA ALA A 261 -26.33 -15.79 -14.46
C ALA A 261 -26.68 -17.08 -15.22
N ASP A 262 -26.40 -17.14 -16.53
CA ASP A 262 -26.62 -18.29 -17.40
C ASP A 262 -25.55 -19.39 -17.31
N GLY A 263 -24.53 -19.19 -16.47
CA GLY A 263 -23.41 -20.12 -16.30
C GLY A 263 -22.29 -19.97 -17.33
N THR A 264 -22.40 -19.08 -18.29
CA THR A 264 -21.31 -18.77 -19.21
C THR A 264 -20.23 -17.94 -18.53
N PRO A 265 -18.93 -18.03 -18.93
CA PRO A 265 -17.88 -17.20 -18.38
C PRO A 265 -18.18 -15.71 -18.52
N PHE A 266 -17.92 -14.92 -17.49
CA PHE A 266 -18.01 -13.47 -17.55
C PHE A 266 -16.87 -12.90 -18.41
N VAL A 267 -17.20 -11.90 -19.24
CA VAL A 267 -16.25 -11.23 -20.13
C VAL A 267 -16.32 -9.73 -19.92
N ALA A 268 -15.17 -9.12 -19.67
CA ALA A 268 -14.97 -7.68 -19.77
C ALA A 268 -13.62 -7.39 -20.43
N ALA A 269 -13.37 -6.13 -20.75
CA ALA A 269 -12.09 -5.72 -21.33
C ALA A 269 -11.18 -5.11 -20.26
N VAL A 270 -9.90 -5.40 -20.39
CA VAL A 270 -8.75 -4.77 -19.72
C VAL A 270 -7.63 -4.59 -20.76
N TRP A 271 -6.38 -4.46 -20.36
CA TRP A 271 -5.26 -4.22 -21.27
C TRP A 271 -5.17 -5.16 -22.48
N PRO A 272 -5.33 -6.49 -22.37
CA PRO A 272 -5.30 -7.41 -23.52
C PRO A 272 -6.57 -7.35 -24.39
N GLY A 273 -7.49 -6.44 -24.14
CA GLY A 273 -8.85 -6.44 -24.69
C GLY A 273 -9.76 -7.36 -23.88
N LYS A 274 -10.58 -8.19 -24.56
CA LYS A 274 -11.49 -9.11 -23.87
C LYS A 274 -10.74 -10.12 -23.03
N ALA A 275 -11.14 -10.25 -21.77
CA ALA A 275 -10.55 -11.14 -20.77
C ALA A 275 -11.62 -11.90 -19.98
N TYR A 276 -11.21 -13.06 -19.45
CA TYR A 276 -11.92 -13.77 -18.39
C TYR A 276 -11.33 -13.40 -17.04
N PHE A 277 -12.14 -13.47 -15.98
CA PHE A 277 -11.73 -13.16 -14.62
C PHE A 277 -11.76 -14.44 -13.78
N ALA A 278 -10.63 -14.78 -13.16
CA ALA A 278 -10.50 -15.98 -12.34
C ALA A 278 -11.38 -15.89 -11.07
N ASP A 279 -12.01 -16.98 -10.68
CA ASP A 279 -12.78 -17.08 -9.44
C ASP A 279 -11.86 -17.35 -8.24
N PHE A 280 -11.10 -16.33 -7.83
CA PHE A 280 -10.11 -16.43 -6.74
C PHE A 280 -10.71 -16.81 -5.38
N LEU A 281 -12.02 -16.80 -5.20
CA LEU A 281 -12.65 -17.24 -3.95
C LEU A 281 -12.56 -18.75 -3.78
N ARG A 282 -12.34 -19.49 -4.86
CA ARG A 282 -12.14 -20.96 -4.87
C ARG A 282 -10.68 -21.33 -4.62
N PRO A 283 -10.37 -22.22 -3.66
CA PRO A 283 -9.00 -22.65 -3.36
C PRO A 283 -8.25 -23.26 -4.56
N GLU A 284 -8.92 -24.10 -5.36
CA GLU A 284 -8.33 -24.74 -6.53
C GLU A 284 -8.01 -23.74 -7.65
N VAL A 285 -8.77 -22.65 -7.76
CA VAL A 285 -8.51 -21.56 -8.71
C VAL A 285 -7.29 -20.75 -8.27
N ARG A 286 -7.17 -20.46 -6.96
CA ARG A 286 -5.96 -19.83 -6.41
C ARG A 286 -4.72 -20.69 -6.66
N GLU A 287 -4.81 -22.00 -6.46
CA GLU A 287 -3.70 -22.93 -6.73
C GLU A 287 -3.32 -22.92 -8.21
N TRP A 288 -4.29 -22.99 -9.10
CA TRP A 288 -4.09 -22.95 -10.54
C TRP A 288 -3.43 -21.65 -10.98
N PHE A 289 -3.97 -20.49 -10.60
CA PHE A 289 -3.44 -19.18 -10.98
C PHE A 289 -2.04 -18.94 -10.38
N GLY A 290 -1.86 -19.26 -9.11
CA GLY A 290 -0.55 -19.15 -8.44
C GLY A 290 0.52 -20.01 -9.08
N ARG A 291 0.18 -21.18 -9.62
CA ARG A 291 1.12 -22.06 -10.34
C ARG A 291 1.65 -21.43 -11.64
N GLN A 292 0.90 -20.51 -12.26
CA GLN A 292 1.32 -19.85 -13.50
C GLN A 292 2.55 -18.95 -13.30
N TYR A 293 2.77 -18.41 -12.08
CA TYR A 293 3.98 -17.63 -11.75
C TYR A 293 5.28 -18.42 -12.02
N LYS A 294 5.18 -19.76 -12.11
CA LYS A 294 6.33 -20.62 -12.43
C LYS A 294 7.00 -20.24 -13.76
N ALA A 295 6.25 -19.78 -14.73
CA ALA A 295 6.80 -19.36 -16.04
C ALA A 295 7.85 -18.23 -15.90
N LEU A 296 7.68 -17.36 -14.91
CA LEU A 296 8.58 -16.25 -14.65
C LEU A 296 9.62 -16.57 -13.56
N THR A 297 9.25 -17.32 -12.52
CA THR A 297 10.23 -17.75 -11.51
C THR A 297 11.31 -18.68 -12.11
N ASP A 298 10.98 -19.48 -13.12
CA ASP A 298 11.96 -20.28 -13.87
C ASP A 298 12.94 -19.40 -14.69
N CYS A 299 12.57 -18.15 -14.99
CA CYS A 299 13.46 -17.14 -15.55
C CYS A 299 14.32 -16.41 -14.50
N GLY A 300 14.31 -16.84 -13.24
CA GLY A 300 15.06 -16.23 -12.15
C GLY A 300 14.41 -14.99 -11.53
N ILE A 301 13.13 -14.74 -11.80
CA ILE A 301 12.37 -13.66 -11.18
C ILE A 301 12.08 -14.02 -9.71
N GLU A 302 12.32 -13.06 -8.81
CA GLU A 302 12.20 -13.22 -7.36
C GLU A 302 11.24 -12.22 -6.71
N GLY A 303 10.55 -11.43 -7.52
CA GLY A 303 9.57 -10.43 -7.07
C GLY A 303 8.54 -10.11 -8.13
N PHE A 304 7.34 -9.73 -7.69
CA PHE A 304 6.18 -9.45 -8.54
C PHE A 304 5.34 -8.33 -7.95
N TRP A 305 4.55 -7.68 -8.81
CA TRP A 305 3.47 -6.80 -8.38
C TRP A 305 2.19 -7.13 -9.13
N ASN A 306 1.08 -7.17 -8.38
CA ASN A 306 -0.25 -7.48 -8.90
C ASN A 306 -1.03 -6.19 -9.09
N ASP A 307 -1.59 -6.01 -10.28
CA ASP A 307 -2.32 -4.81 -10.66
C ASP A 307 -3.70 -5.14 -11.23
N MET A 308 -4.51 -4.12 -11.47
CA MET A 308 -5.84 -4.19 -12.07
C MET A 308 -6.82 -5.14 -11.35
N ASN A 309 -6.62 -5.38 -10.07
CA ASN A 309 -7.26 -6.46 -9.32
C ASN A 309 -8.31 -6.03 -8.28
N GLU A 310 -8.99 -4.89 -8.51
CA GLU A 310 -10.22 -4.51 -7.80
C GLU A 310 -11.42 -5.45 -8.09
N PRO A 311 -11.65 -6.00 -9.30
CA PRO A 311 -10.97 -5.88 -10.58
C PRO A 311 -11.35 -4.64 -11.36
N ALA A 312 -10.37 -3.99 -12.02
CA ALA A 312 -10.65 -2.94 -12.98
C ALA A 312 -11.30 -3.50 -14.25
N LEU A 313 -12.31 -2.83 -14.75
CA LEU A 313 -13.05 -3.18 -15.98
C LEU A 313 -13.13 -1.97 -16.88
N PHE A 314 -12.57 -2.02 -18.10
CA PHE A 314 -12.70 -0.91 -19.05
C PHE A 314 -14.09 -0.83 -19.67
N TYR A 315 -14.68 -1.99 -19.99
CA TYR A 315 -16.05 -2.13 -20.46
C TYR A 315 -16.45 -3.62 -20.50
N SER A 316 -17.75 -3.87 -20.34
CA SER A 316 -18.34 -5.16 -20.80
C SER A 316 -18.77 -5.06 -22.26
N PRO A 317 -18.77 -6.17 -23.03
CA PRO A 317 -19.24 -6.16 -24.42
C PRO A 317 -20.66 -5.64 -24.58
N GLU A 318 -21.54 -5.98 -23.66
CA GLU A 318 -22.94 -5.57 -23.64
C GLU A 318 -23.08 -4.06 -23.47
N ARG A 319 -22.32 -3.48 -22.53
CA ARG A 319 -22.34 -2.03 -22.25
C ARG A 319 -21.72 -1.22 -23.37
N LEU A 320 -20.61 -1.67 -23.95
CA LEU A 320 -19.98 -1.04 -25.10
C LEU A 320 -20.93 -1.00 -26.31
N LYS A 321 -21.65 -2.10 -26.55
CA LYS A 321 -22.65 -2.18 -27.61
C LYS A 321 -23.78 -1.16 -27.39
N ALA A 322 -24.35 -1.12 -26.18
CA ALA A 322 -25.41 -0.16 -25.83
C ALA A 322 -24.94 1.29 -25.97
N PHE A 323 -23.70 1.60 -25.62
CA PHE A 323 -23.09 2.92 -25.81
C PHE A 323 -23.04 3.29 -27.31
N PHE A 324 -22.55 2.41 -28.18
CA PHE A 324 -22.50 2.68 -29.63
C PHE A 324 -23.89 2.80 -30.24
N GLU A 325 -24.88 2.01 -29.82
CA GLU A 325 -26.27 2.15 -30.26
C GLU A 325 -26.83 3.52 -29.89
N SER A 326 -26.57 4.01 -28.67
CA SER A 326 -26.95 5.36 -28.23
C SER A 326 -26.25 6.46 -29.05
N MET A 327 -24.95 6.27 -29.39
CA MET A 327 -24.22 7.22 -30.25
C MET A 327 -24.78 7.24 -31.68
N ASP A 328 -25.14 6.08 -32.23
CA ASP A 328 -25.77 5.98 -33.56
C ASP A 328 -27.14 6.69 -33.60
N GLU A 329 -27.97 6.56 -32.53
CA GLU A 329 -29.22 7.33 -32.39
C GLU A 329 -28.97 8.85 -32.35
N LEU A 330 -27.99 9.30 -31.55
CA LEU A 330 -27.64 10.72 -31.43
C LEU A 330 -27.12 11.30 -32.75
N SER A 331 -26.32 10.53 -33.50
CA SER A 331 -25.71 10.97 -34.76
C SER A 331 -26.75 11.31 -35.85
N ARG A 332 -27.98 10.82 -35.71
CA ARG A 332 -29.11 11.07 -36.65
C ARG A 332 -29.90 12.32 -36.29
N LYS A 333 -29.60 13.00 -35.22
CA LYS A 333 -30.29 14.22 -34.80
C LYS A 333 -29.67 15.45 -35.44
N ASP A 334 -30.51 16.39 -35.83
CA ASP A 334 -30.06 17.69 -36.38
C ASP A 334 -29.38 18.54 -35.28
N ASN A 335 -29.77 18.34 -34.01
CA ASN A 335 -29.22 19.04 -32.87
C ASN A 335 -29.16 18.11 -31.66
N ILE A 336 -28.03 18.18 -30.90
CA ILE A 336 -27.83 17.47 -29.64
C ILE A 336 -27.84 18.55 -28.56
N VAL A 337 -28.83 18.50 -27.66
CA VAL A 337 -28.95 19.44 -26.54
C VAL A 337 -27.95 19.09 -25.43
N GLN A 338 -27.66 20.06 -24.54
CA GLN A 338 -26.66 19.95 -23.52
C GLN A 338 -26.82 18.69 -22.64
N ASP A 339 -28.03 18.40 -22.18
CA ASP A 339 -28.31 17.23 -21.33
C ASP A 339 -28.02 15.90 -22.04
N GLU A 340 -28.30 15.81 -23.35
CA GLU A 340 -27.97 14.62 -24.14
C GLU A 340 -26.47 14.50 -24.37
N PHE A 341 -25.76 15.63 -24.61
CA PHE A 341 -24.32 15.63 -24.79
C PHE A 341 -23.61 15.17 -23.50
N PHE A 342 -23.86 15.84 -22.37
CA PHE A 342 -23.21 15.49 -21.12
C PHE A 342 -23.70 14.14 -20.55
N GLY A 343 -24.99 13.83 -20.63
CA GLY A 343 -25.56 12.59 -20.13
C GLY A 343 -25.18 11.37 -20.98
N LYS A 344 -25.48 11.41 -22.29
CA LYS A 344 -25.28 10.23 -23.14
C LYS A 344 -23.89 10.12 -23.72
N VAL A 345 -23.26 11.23 -24.16
CA VAL A 345 -21.90 11.16 -24.74
C VAL A 345 -20.85 11.09 -23.65
N VAL A 346 -20.72 12.12 -22.80
CA VAL A 346 -19.70 12.21 -21.80
C VAL A 346 -19.97 11.18 -20.68
N GLY A 347 -21.14 11.20 -20.08
CA GLY A 347 -21.54 10.28 -19.03
C GLY A 347 -21.59 8.82 -19.48
N GLY A 348 -22.06 8.56 -20.72
CA GLY A 348 -22.04 7.23 -21.33
C GLY A 348 -20.62 6.68 -21.50
N ALA A 349 -19.69 7.51 -22.01
CA ALA A 349 -18.30 7.10 -22.17
C ALA A 349 -17.60 6.84 -20.82
N LEU A 350 -17.77 7.75 -19.85
CA LEU A 350 -17.23 7.57 -18.50
C LEU A 350 -17.86 6.38 -17.76
N GLY A 351 -19.15 6.12 -17.98
CA GLY A 351 -19.89 5.01 -17.40
C GLY A 351 -19.57 3.63 -17.99
N LEU A 352 -18.67 3.53 -18.98
CA LEU A 352 -18.18 2.24 -19.48
C LEU A 352 -17.24 1.57 -18.46
N MET A 353 -16.44 2.37 -17.76
CA MET A 353 -15.42 1.84 -16.86
C MET A 353 -16.00 1.56 -15.48
N ASN A 354 -15.60 0.43 -14.91
CA ASN A 354 -15.89 0.04 -13.52
C ASN A 354 -17.37 0.19 -13.12
N ALA A 355 -18.27 -0.15 -14.06
CA ALA A 355 -19.69 0.05 -13.89
C ALA A 355 -20.29 -0.89 -12.81
N PRO A 356 -21.07 -0.37 -11.83
CA PRO A 356 -21.68 -1.19 -10.79
C PRO A 356 -22.54 -2.34 -11.32
N GLU A 357 -23.22 -2.11 -12.47
CA GLU A 357 -24.05 -3.13 -13.09
C GLU A 357 -23.25 -4.29 -13.68
N ASP A 358 -22.02 -4.02 -14.15
CA ASP A 358 -21.11 -5.08 -14.60
C ASP A 358 -20.66 -5.93 -13.42
N TYR A 359 -20.30 -5.31 -12.28
CA TYR A 359 -19.99 -6.04 -11.05
C TYR A 359 -21.17 -6.85 -10.49
N ALA A 360 -22.41 -6.38 -10.67
CA ALA A 360 -23.62 -7.11 -10.29
C ALA A 360 -24.02 -8.23 -11.29
N SER A 361 -23.32 -8.35 -12.43
CA SER A 361 -23.70 -9.28 -13.51
C SER A 361 -23.02 -10.64 -13.44
N PHE A 362 -21.99 -10.81 -12.61
CA PHE A 362 -21.25 -12.08 -12.51
C PHE A 362 -21.11 -12.59 -11.08
N TYR A 363 -20.73 -13.84 -10.97
CA TYR A 363 -20.82 -14.65 -9.75
C TYR A 363 -19.55 -15.43 -9.50
N HIS A 364 -19.30 -15.66 -8.21
CA HIS A 364 -18.31 -16.56 -7.63
C HIS A 364 -18.97 -17.80 -7.06
N ASP A 365 -18.18 -18.87 -6.89
CA ASP A 365 -18.53 -19.99 -6.05
C ASP A 365 -17.79 -19.86 -4.70
N VAL A 366 -18.53 -19.71 -3.63
CA VAL A 366 -18.02 -19.65 -2.26
C VAL A 366 -18.56 -20.85 -1.50
N ASP A 367 -17.71 -21.87 -1.30
CA ASP A 367 -18.07 -23.11 -0.62
C ASP A 367 -19.34 -23.80 -1.18
N GLY A 368 -19.50 -23.79 -2.52
CA GLY A 368 -20.66 -24.33 -3.22
C GLY A 368 -21.88 -23.41 -3.25
N GLN A 369 -21.78 -22.21 -2.71
CA GLN A 369 -22.77 -21.15 -2.83
C GLN A 369 -22.41 -20.20 -3.97
N ARG A 370 -23.38 -19.97 -4.85
CA ARG A 370 -23.22 -18.96 -5.91
C ARG A 370 -23.48 -17.57 -5.37
N VAL A 371 -22.43 -16.75 -5.26
CA VAL A 371 -22.48 -15.40 -4.69
C VAL A 371 -22.18 -14.38 -5.78
N ARG A 372 -23.00 -13.34 -5.87
CA ARG A 372 -22.80 -12.23 -6.83
C ARG A 372 -21.58 -11.43 -6.45
N HIS A 373 -20.79 -11.02 -7.44
CA HIS A 373 -19.49 -10.37 -7.23
C HIS A 373 -19.57 -9.09 -6.37
N ASP A 374 -20.55 -8.24 -6.59
CA ASP A 374 -20.71 -6.98 -5.83
C ASP A 374 -20.90 -7.19 -4.31
N ARG A 375 -21.31 -8.39 -3.87
CA ARG A 375 -21.40 -8.75 -2.44
C ARG A 375 -20.05 -9.17 -1.83
N VAL A 376 -19.09 -9.53 -2.67
CA VAL A 376 -17.75 -10.03 -2.26
C VAL A 376 -16.61 -9.28 -2.98
N HIS A 377 -16.94 -8.14 -3.56
CA HIS A 377 -16.06 -7.33 -4.41
C HIS A 377 -14.70 -7.06 -3.77
N ASN A 378 -14.68 -6.67 -2.50
CA ASN A 378 -13.46 -6.30 -1.79
C ASN A 378 -12.49 -7.48 -1.56
N LEU A 379 -12.96 -8.72 -1.72
CA LEU A 379 -12.11 -9.91 -1.54
C LEU A 379 -11.29 -10.26 -2.79
N TYR A 380 -11.65 -9.75 -3.97
CA TYR A 380 -11.10 -10.22 -5.23
C TYR A 380 -9.59 -10.07 -5.30
N GLY A 381 -9.07 -8.84 -5.18
CA GLY A 381 -7.63 -8.55 -5.24
C GLY A 381 -6.84 -9.17 -4.09
N GLY A 382 -7.43 -9.18 -2.89
CA GLY A 382 -6.83 -9.86 -1.75
C GLY A 382 -6.61 -11.36 -1.98
N ASN A 383 -7.57 -12.05 -2.63
CA ASN A 383 -7.44 -13.46 -2.97
C ASN A 383 -6.50 -13.71 -4.17
N MET A 384 -6.34 -12.79 -5.10
CA MET A 384 -5.27 -12.85 -6.11
C MET A 384 -3.88 -12.75 -5.44
N THR A 385 -3.71 -11.83 -4.48
CA THR A 385 -2.47 -11.72 -3.69
C THR A 385 -2.21 -13.01 -2.90
N ARG A 386 -3.24 -13.59 -2.31
CA ARG A 386 -3.16 -14.88 -1.61
C ARG A 386 -2.75 -16.02 -2.55
N ALA A 387 -3.31 -16.09 -3.77
CA ALA A 387 -2.94 -17.08 -4.77
C ALA A 387 -1.44 -17.04 -5.10
N ALA A 388 -0.89 -15.85 -5.29
CA ALA A 388 0.54 -15.65 -5.51
C ALA A 388 1.38 -16.03 -4.28
N GLY A 389 1.04 -15.53 -3.10
CA GLY A 389 1.78 -15.78 -1.86
C GLY A 389 1.81 -17.27 -1.47
N GLU A 390 0.68 -17.98 -1.57
CA GLU A 390 0.60 -19.43 -1.33
C GLU A 390 1.43 -20.22 -2.36
N ALA A 391 1.47 -19.76 -3.62
CA ALA A 391 2.28 -20.40 -4.67
C ALA A 391 3.79 -20.21 -4.43
N PHE A 392 4.23 -19.03 -4.01
CA PHE A 392 5.64 -18.76 -3.74
C PHE A 392 6.20 -19.63 -2.61
N ALA A 393 5.39 -19.92 -1.59
CA ALA A 393 5.79 -20.86 -0.54
C ALA A 393 6.08 -22.27 -1.09
N ARG A 394 5.41 -22.67 -2.17
CA ARG A 394 5.64 -23.97 -2.87
C ARG A 394 6.72 -23.90 -3.95
N LEU A 395 6.75 -22.83 -4.75
CA LEU A 395 7.70 -22.64 -5.85
C LEU A 395 9.12 -22.33 -5.36
N ARG A 396 9.24 -21.64 -4.23
CA ARG A 396 10.50 -21.19 -3.65
C ARG A 396 10.57 -21.49 -2.14
N PRO A 397 10.51 -22.76 -1.73
CA PRO A 397 10.41 -23.14 -0.32
C PRO A 397 11.59 -22.59 0.50
N GLY A 398 11.28 -22.02 1.66
CA GLY A 398 12.28 -21.43 2.56
C GLY A 398 12.87 -20.09 2.10
N ARG A 399 12.40 -19.52 0.99
CA ARG A 399 12.86 -18.23 0.46
C ARG A 399 11.74 -17.18 0.48
N ARG A 400 12.09 -15.93 0.78
CA ARG A 400 11.19 -14.79 0.64
C ARG A 400 11.09 -14.42 -0.84
N THR A 401 9.90 -14.14 -1.31
CA THR A 401 9.64 -13.60 -2.66
C THR A 401 8.94 -12.26 -2.50
N LEU A 402 9.38 -11.22 -3.20
CA LEU A 402 8.70 -9.93 -3.16
C LEU A 402 7.33 -10.05 -3.82
N LEU A 403 6.31 -9.54 -3.12
CA LEU A 403 4.95 -9.38 -3.64
C LEU A 403 4.33 -8.12 -3.05
N TYR A 404 3.75 -7.29 -3.90
CA TYR A 404 2.85 -6.22 -3.50
C TYR A 404 1.72 -6.06 -4.53
N SER A 405 0.59 -5.55 -4.09
CA SER A 405 -0.66 -5.52 -4.85
C SER A 405 -1.28 -4.14 -4.81
N ARG A 406 -2.04 -3.76 -5.85
CA ARG A 406 -2.83 -2.55 -5.85
C ARG A 406 -4.04 -2.71 -4.94
N SER A 407 -4.92 -3.63 -5.28
CA SER A 407 -6.12 -3.87 -4.49
C SER A 407 -5.87 -4.78 -3.30
N SER A 408 -6.51 -4.48 -2.18
CA SER A 408 -6.28 -5.18 -0.93
C SER A 408 -7.53 -5.20 -0.01
N PHE A 409 -7.53 -6.20 0.86
CA PHE A 409 -8.50 -6.37 1.94
C PHE A 409 -7.78 -6.91 3.18
N ILE A 410 -8.28 -6.63 4.40
CA ILE A 410 -7.69 -7.17 5.62
C ILE A 410 -7.64 -8.70 5.55
N GLY A 411 -6.43 -9.26 5.77
CA GLY A 411 -6.13 -10.68 5.52
C GLY A 411 -5.06 -10.85 4.44
N SER A 412 -5.14 -10.09 3.34
CA SER A 412 -4.14 -10.18 2.26
C SER A 412 -2.76 -9.65 2.67
N HIS A 413 -2.67 -8.81 3.70
CA HIS A 413 -1.43 -8.33 4.31
C HIS A 413 -0.49 -9.44 4.81
N ARG A 414 -0.99 -10.67 4.93
CA ARG A 414 -0.19 -11.85 5.29
C ARG A 414 0.60 -12.42 4.10
N TYR A 415 0.17 -12.11 2.89
CA TYR A 415 0.69 -12.69 1.64
C TYR A 415 1.52 -11.71 0.82
N GLY A 416 1.27 -10.42 0.95
CA GLY A 416 1.99 -9.37 0.23
C GLY A 416 1.86 -7.99 0.88
N GLY A 417 2.64 -7.03 0.39
CA GLY A 417 2.47 -5.62 0.66
C GLY A 417 1.49 -4.96 -0.31
N ILE A 418 1.41 -3.63 -0.26
CA ILE A 418 0.65 -2.81 -1.21
C ILE A 418 1.44 -1.56 -1.61
N TRP A 419 1.07 -0.93 -2.71
CA TRP A 419 1.38 0.48 -2.94
C TRP A 419 0.08 1.28 -2.97
N LEU A 420 0.18 2.59 -2.77
CA LEU A 420 -0.99 3.47 -2.66
C LEU A 420 -1.54 3.89 -4.03
N GLY A 421 -1.54 2.98 -5.01
CA GLY A 421 -2.12 3.13 -6.34
C GLY A 421 -1.60 4.33 -7.16
N ASP A 422 -2.40 4.72 -8.15
CA ASP A 422 -2.06 5.72 -9.17
C ASP A 422 -2.23 7.14 -8.65
N ASN A 423 -1.24 7.65 -7.94
CA ASN A 423 -1.22 9.02 -7.48
C ASN A 423 -0.79 10.01 -8.59
N ALA A 424 -0.78 11.30 -8.30
CA ALA A 424 -0.39 12.34 -9.25
C ALA A 424 0.74 13.23 -8.72
N SER A 425 1.53 13.78 -9.62
CA SER A 425 2.68 14.65 -9.35
C SER A 425 2.25 16.01 -8.79
N THR A 426 1.71 16.02 -7.57
CA THR A 426 1.26 17.24 -6.88
C THR A 426 1.68 17.26 -5.40
N TRP A 427 1.90 18.44 -4.87
CA TRP A 427 2.22 18.65 -3.45
C TRP A 427 1.12 18.15 -2.51
N ALA A 428 -0.16 18.29 -2.90
CA ALA A 428 -1.28 17.79 -2.12
C ALA A 428 -1.24 16.26 -1.97
N GLN A 429 -0.82 15.55 -3.01
CA GLN A 429 -0.74 14.08 -2.96
C GLN A 429 0.51 13.59 -2.23
N LEU A 430 1.60 14.35 -2.20
CA LEU A 430 2.70 14.07 -1.27
C LEU A 430 2.19 14.11 0.18
N LEU A 431 1.44 15.14 0.58
CA LEU A 431 0.85 15.22 1.91
C LEU A 431 -0.14 14.06 2.17
N ALA A 432 -1.02 13.78 1.22
CA ALA A 432 -1.98 12.67 1.33
C ALA A 432 -1.26 11.32 1.56
N ASN A 433 -0.15 11.06 0.86
CA ASN A 433 0.62 9.84 1.07
C ASN A 433 1.27 9.79 2.46
N ILE A 434 1.79 10.91 2.99
CA ILE A 434 2.30 10.99 4.37
C ILE A 434 1.20 10.60 5.36
N GLN A 435 -0.01 11.12 5.17
CA GLN A 435 -1.16 10.92 6.07
C GLN A 435 -1.79 9.54 5.97
N MET A 436 -1.75 8.89 4.81
CA MET A 436 -2.27 7.52 4.62
C MET A 436 -1.38 6.45 5.25
N MET A 437 -0.05 6.64 5.26
CA MET A 437 0.90 5.60 5.72
C MET A 437 0.57 5.01 7.09
N PRO A 438 0.35 5.79 8.17
CA PRO A 438 0.08 5.20 9.47
C PRO A 438 -1.25 4.43 9.51
N ASN A 439 -2.28 4.89 8.79
CA ASN A 439 -3.59 4.22 8.76
C ASN A 439 -3.54 2.88 7.99
N VAL A 440 -2.82 2.82 6.88
CA VAL A 440 -2.61 1.58 6.12
C VAL A 440 -1.83 0.55 6.96
N GLN A 441 -0.78 1.00 7.63
CA GLN A 441 0.05 0.13 8.47
C GLN A 441 -0.68 -0.34 9.73
N LEU A 442 -1.57 0.48 10.29
CA LEU A 442 -2.49 0.09 11.35
C LEU A 442 -3.37 -1.11 10.93
N CYS A 443 -3.76 -1.17 9.65
CA CYS A 443 -4.53 -2.27 9.05
C CYS A 443 -3.68 -3.50 8.67
N GLY A 444 -2.41 -3.57 9.06
CA GLY A 444 -1.54 -4.73 8.87
C GLY A 444 -0.60 -4.66 7.67
N PHE A 445 -0.77 -3.71 6.75
CA PHE A 445 0.07 -3.58 5.55
C PHE A 445 1.35 -2.80 5.84
N LEU A 446 2.32 -3.44 6.48
CA LEU A 446 3.59 -2.80 6.84
C LEU A 446 4.47 -2.50 5.62
N TYR A 447 4.56 -3.43 4.65
CA TYR A 447 5.32 -3.20 3.43
C TYR A 447 4.46 -2.39 2.46
N THR A 448 4.58 -1.08 2.57
CA THR A 448 3.79 -0.10 1.83
C THR A 448 4.65 1.08 1.39
N GLY A 449 4.32 1.65 0.25
CA GLY A 449 4.87 2.87 -0.30
C GLY A 449 3.92 3.50 -1.31
N ALA A 450 4.20 4.73 -1.71
CA ALA A 450 3.53 5.41 -2.80
C ALA A 450 4.43 5.46 -4.02
N ASP A 451 3.87 5.77 -5.19
CA ASP A 451 4.66 6.12 -6.36
C ASP A 451 5.35 7.45 -6.13
N LEU A 452 6.66 7.39 -5.88
CA LEU A 452 7.47 8.58 -5.63
C LEU A 452 7.52 9.45 -6.89
N CYS A 453 7.43 10.75 -6.69
CA CYS A 453 7.31 11.76 -7.72
C CYS A 453 5.92 11.85 -8.38
N GLY A 454 5.02 10.91 -8.09
CA GLY A 454 3.67 10.78 -8.67
C GLY A 454 3.65 9.97 -9.95
N PHE A 455 2.62 9.13 -10.11
CA PHE A 455 2.40 8.30 -11.30
C PHE A 455 1.93 9.13 -12.49
N SER A 456 0.88 9.93 -12.30
CA SER A 456 0.27 10.77 -13.33
C SER A 456 0.85 12.19 -13.32
N TYR A 457 0.81 12.85 -14.48
CA TYR A 457 1.34 14.19 -14.75
C TYR A 457 2.87 14.27 -14.70
N ASP A 458 3.39 15.47 -14.94
CA ASP A 458 4.81 15.75 -14.95
C ASP A 458 5.27 16.29 -13.59
N THR A 459 6.14 15.58 -12.93
CA THR A 459 6.73 16.08 -11.67
C THR A 459 7.72 17.20 -11.92
N THR A 460 7.89 18.09 -10.93
CA THR A 460 8.94 19.11 -10.93
C THR A 460 10.17 18.62 -10.16
N PRO A 461 11.39 19.17 -10.44
CA PRO A 461 12.61 18.74 -9.74
C PRO A 461 12.56 18.91 -8.22
N ASP A 462 11.92 19.98 -7.73
CA ASP A 462 11.74 20.26 -6.30
C ASP A 462 10.76 19.29 -5.63
N LEU A 463 9.64 18.97 -6.31
CA LEU A 463 8.69 17.97 -5.83
C LEU A 463 9.32 16.58 -5.82
N ALA A 464 10.08 16.21 -6.86
CA ALA A 464 10.77 14.92 -6.93
C ALA A 464 11.74 14.75 -5.76
N LEU A 465 12.49 15.80 -5.40
CA LEU A 465 13.41 15.74 -4.27
C LEU A 465 12.67 15.65 -2.93
N ARG A 466 11.63 16.47 -2.69
CA ARG A 466 10.83 16.41 -1.45
C ARG A 466 10.06 15.11 -1.30
N TRP A 467 9.59 14.53 -2.40
CA TRP A 467 8.93 13.21 -2.32
C TRP A 467 9.93 12.10 -2.01
N LEU A 468 11.12 12.17 -2.63
CA LEU A 468 12.23 11.27 -2.30
C LEU A 468 12.61 11.36 -0.81
N GLU A 469 12.69 12.57 -0.23
CA GLU A 469 13.01 12.78 1.18
C GLU A 469 12.02 12.10 2.13
N PHE A 470 10.74 12.08 1.82
CA PHE A 470 9.77 11.26 2.55
C PHE A 470 9.95 9.76 2.24
N GLY A 471 10.14 9.42 0.96
CA GLY A 471 10.37 8.06 0.49
C GLY A 471 11.55 7.35 1.13
N LEU A 472 12.54 8.11 1.66
CA LEU A 472 13.65 7.56 2.43
C LEU A 472 13.19 6.69 3.59
N PHE A 473 12.03 6.98 4.16
CA PHE A 473 11.51 6.35 5.36
C PHE A 473 10.45 5.30 5.09
N THR A 474 9.89 5.21 3.87
CA THR A 474 8.84 4.23 3.54
C THR A 474 9.44 2.84 3.27
N PRO A 475 8.78 1.75 3.69
CA PRO A 475 9.27 0.40 3.42
C PRO A 475 9.44 0.10 1.93
N LEU A 476 8.41 0.28 1.12
CA LEU A 476 8.50 0.26 -0.35
C LEU A 476 8.93 1.65 -0.83
N MET A 477 10.03 1.73 -1.55
CA MET A 477 10.60 2.95 -2.13
C MET A 477 10.66 2.80 -3.65
N ARG A 478 9.58 3.18 -4.34
CA ARG A 478 9.42 3.01 -5.79
C ARG A 478 9.18 4.35 -6.48
N ASN A 479 10.05 4.72 -7.43
CA ASN A 479 9.77 5.76 -8.41
C ASN A 479 9.01 5.12 -9.58
N HIS A 480 7.80 5.58 -9.88
CA HIS A 480 6.97 5.03 -10.95
C HIS A 480 6.19 6.13 -11.66
N ALA A 481 6.09 6.04 -12.99
CA ALA A 481 5.41 7.01 -13.82
C ALA A 481 4.63 6.33 -14.96
N THR A 482 3.52 6.97 -15.37
CA THR A 482 2.70 6.52 -16.50
C THR A 482 3.37 6.78 -17.85
N ASP A 483 2.96 6.03 -18.88
CA ASP A 483 3.29 6.35 -20.28
C ASP A 483 2.68 7.72 -20.67
N GLY A 484 3.37 8.45 -21.53
CA GLY A 484 2.96 9.81 -21.94
C GLY A 484 3.34 10.95 -20.98
N SER A 485 3.72 10.66 -19.72
CA SER A 485 4.31 11.66 -18.82
C SER A 485 5.81 11.82 -19.08
N ARG A 486 6.38 12.96 -18.64
CA ARG A 486 7.83 13.16 -18.67
C ARG A 486 8.55 12.06 -17.91
N MET A 487 9.66 11.56 -18.46
CA MET A 487 10.53 10.61 -17.78
C MET A 487 11.09 11.24 -16.50
N GLN A 488 10.97 10.52 -15.37
CA GLN A 488 11.30 11.02 -14.03
C GLN A 488 12.31 10.16 -13.27
N GLU A 489 13.05 9.31 -13.98
CA GLU A 489 14.20 8.62 -13.39
C GLU A 489 15.17 9.67 -12.81
N TYR A 490 15.70 9.44 -11.61
CA TYR A 490 16.45 10.46 -10.86
C TYR A 490 17.65 11.02 -11.61
N TYR A 491 18.29 10.28 -12.49
CA TYR A 491 19.40 10.77 -13.33
C TYR A 491 18.97 11.80 -14.39
N ARG A 492 17.67 12.00 -14.61
CA ARG A 492 17.13 12.96 -15.57
C ARG A 492 17.05 14.39 -15.02
N PHE A 493 17.16 14.55 -13.73
CA PHE A 493 17.11 15.86 -13.06
C PHE A 493 18.51 16.39 -12.85
N ALA A 494 19.19 16.82 -13.94
CA ALA A 494 20.61 17.19 -13.93
C ALA A 494 20.96 18.23 -12.85
N ASP A 495 20.14 19.27 -12.68
CA ASP A 495 20.37 20.35 -11.71
C ASP A 495 20.20 19.89 -10.25
N MET A 496 19.38 18.86 -10.00
CA MET A 496 19.13 18.27 -8.68
C MET A 496 19.90 16.96 -8.44
N LEU A 497 20.60 16.46 -9.43
CA LEU A 497 21.28 15.16 -9.34
C LEU A 497 22.24 15.04 -8.14
N PRO A 498 23.04 16.08 -7.77
CA PRO A 498 23.88 15.99 -6.58
C PRO A 498 23.08 15.80 -5.28
N ALA A 499 21.94 16.48 -5.12
CA ALA A 499 21.07 16.36 -3.95
C ALA A 499 20.37 15.00 -3.94
N LEU A 500 19.78 14.59 -5.07
CA LEU A 500 19.12 13.27 -5.23
C LEU A 500 20.08 12.12 -4.90
N ARG A 501 21.34 12.18 -5.38
CA ARG A 501 22.36 11.19 -5.05
C ARG A 501 22.65 11.10 -3.55
N LYS A 502 22.77 12.23 -2.87
CA LYS A 502 23.00 12.29 -1.41
C LYS A 502 21.82 11.67 -0.67
N MET A 503 20.60 11.99 -1.06
CA MET A 503 19.38 11.44 -0.44
C MET A 503 19.25 9.92 -0.69
N LEU A 504 19.47 9.46 -1.91
CA LEU A 504 19.46 8.02 -2.19
C LEU A 504 20.51 7.27 -1.37
N ARG A 505 21.71 7.79 -1.27
CA ARG A 505 22.76 7.22 -0.42
C ARG A 505 22.38 7.23 1.07
N LEU A 506 21.67 8.26 1.54
CA LEU A 506 21.15 8.33 2.90
C LEU A 506 20.15 7.20 3.18
N ARG A 507 19.27 6.85 2.22
CA ARG A 507 18.38 5.67 2.34
C ARG A 507 19.16 4.42 2.69
N TYR A 508 20.22 4.13 1.94
CA TYR A 508 21.01 2.91 2.16
C TYR A 508 21.77 2.95 3.48
N ALA A 509 22.23 4.11 3.90
CA ALA A 509 22.86 4.27 5.20
C ALA A 509 21.88 4.04 6.37
N LEU A 510 20.62 4.40 6.21
CA LEU A 510 19.56 4.22 7.23
C LEU A 510 18.93 2.81 7.21
N LEU A 511 19.20 1.97 6.22
CA LEU A 511 18.60 0.63 6.11
C LEU A 511 18.77 -0.23 7.37
N PRO A 512 19.88 -0.21 8.10
CA PRO A 512 20.00 -0.97 9.35
C PRO A 512 18.90 -0.61 10.36
N TYR A 513 18.57 0.67 10.49
CA TYR A 513 17.48 1.13 11.37
C TYR A 513 16.11 0.79 10.79
N LEU A 514 15.88 1.10 9.52
CA LEU A 514 14.58 0.95 8.86
C LEU A 514 14.18 -0.52 8.78
N TYR A 515 15.09 -1.40 8.41
CA TYR A 515 14.86 -2.84 8.34
C TYR A 515 14.61 -3.43 9.75
N SER A 516 15.39 -3.03 10.75
CA SER A 516 15.18 -3.46 12.15
C SER A 516 13.81 -3.02 12.67
N THR A 517 13.40 -1.78 12.40
CA THR A 517 12.09 -1.24 12.77
C THR A 517 10.95 -2.02 12.09
N PHE A 518 11.12 -2.34 10.81
CA PHE A 518 10.15 -3.14 10.07
C PHE A 518 10.04 -4.57 10.64
N MET A 519 11.18 -5.23 10.86
CA MET A 519 11.20 -6.59 11.41
C MET A 519 10.59 -6.64 12.81
N LYS A 520 10.85 -5.64 13.66
CA LYS A 520 10.19 -5.52 14.95
C LYS A 520 8.69 -5.37 14.79
N ALA A 521 8.23 -4.47 13.94
CA ALA A 521 6.80 -4.25 13.70
C ALA A 521 6.10 -5.52 13.19
N ALA A 522 6.73 -6.29 12.30
CA ALA A 522 6.18 -7.52 11.75
C ALA A 522 6.18 -8.69 12.75
N LEU A 523 7.25 -8.85 13.55
CA LEU A 523 7.40 -9.99 14.44
C LEU A 523 6.72 -9.78 15.82
N GLU A 524 6.67 -8.54 16.30
CA GLU A 524 6.09 -8.19 17.61
C GLU A 524 4.70 -7.54 17.49
N ASN A 525 4.15 -7.42 16.27
CA ASN A 525 2.87 -6.75 15.98
C ASN A 525 2.81 -5.29 16.46
N THR A 526 3.94 -4.59 16.46
CA THR A 526 4.04 -3.16 16.76
C THR A 526 3.85 -2.31 15.49
N SER A 527 3.88 -0.99 15.60
CA SER A 527 3.77 -0.08 14.45
C SER A 527 5.14 0.28 13.88
N TYR A 528 5.24 0.36 12.56
CA TYR A 528 6.40 0.94 11.87
C TYR A 528 6.29 2.48 11.89
N PHE A 529 5.22 3.03 11.26
CA PHE A 529 4.79 4.41 11.46
C PHE A 529 3.60 4.47 12.40
N ARG A 530 3.54 5.51 13.24
CA ARG A 530 2.34 5.84 14.03
C ARG A 530 2.22 7.35 14.28
N PRO A 531 1.00 7.85 14.51
CA PRO A 531 0.76 9.22 14.93
C PRO A 531 1.37 9.53 16.30
N LEU A 532 1.70 10.79 16.57
CA LEU A 532 2.31 11.20 17.86
C LEU A 532 1.41 10.89 19.06
N GLY A 533 0.09 11.03 18.90
CA GLY A 533 -0.89 10.76 19.97
C GLY A 533 -0.89 9.33 20.50
N PHE A 534 -0.30 8.36 19.77
CA PHE A 534 -0.16 6.98 20.25
C PHE A 534 0.79 6.85 21.45
N ASP A 535 1.89 7.61 21.44
CA ASP A 535 2.89 7.59 22.53
C ASP A 535 2.63 8.75 23.54
N PHE A 536 1.88 9.77 23.13
CA PHE A 536 1.61 10.96 23.93
C PHE A 536 0.10 11.25 24.03
N PRO A 537 -0.71 10.29 24.56
CA PRO A 537 -2.18 10.42 24.56
C PRO A 537 -2.71 11.53 25.51
N ALA A 538 -1.92 11.94 26.49
CA ALA A 538 -2.28 13.03 27.42
C ALA A 538 -1.94 14.42 26.87
N ASP A 539 -1.23 14.51 25.76
CA ASP A 539 -0.81 15.76 25.14
C ASP A 539 -1.77 16.14 24.00
N PRO A 540 -2.60 17.19 24.17
CA PRO A 540 -3.60 17.58 23.17
C PRO A 540 -2.98 18.03 21.86
N ASP A 541 -1.81 18.70 21.88
CA ASP A 541 -1.13 19.14 20.66
C ASP A 541 -0.57 17.95 19.89
N ALA A 542 0.02 16.95 20.57
CA ALA A 542 0.52 15.74 19.95
C ALA A 542 -0.60 14.93 19.27
N ARG A 543 -1.78 14.90 19.85
CA ARG A 543 -2.95 14.20 19.30
C ARG A 543 -3.46 14.84 18.00
N GLU A 544 -3.33 16.16 17.85
CA GLU A 544 -3.82 16.92 16.69
C GLU A 544 -2.82 16.97 15.51
N VAL A 545 -1.58 16.49 15.68
CA VAL A 545 -0.57 16.50 14.61
C VAL A 545 -0.96 15.56 13.48
N GLN A 546 -1.03 16.07 12.23
CA GLN A 546 -1.47 15.35 11.04
C GLN A 546 -0.36 15.12 9.99
N ASP A 547 0.88 15.54 10.26
CA ASP A 547 1.94 15.62 9.25
C ASP A 547 3.35 15.32 9.81
N GLN A 548 3.41 14.74 11.01
CA GLN A 548 4.61 14.20 11.64
C GLN A 548 4.33 12.76 12.08
N LEU A 549 5.30 11.88 11.92
CA LEU A 549 5.15 10.46 12.20
C LEU A 549 6.26 9.97 13.12
N LEU A 550 5.89 9.20 14.14
CA LEU A 550 6.85 8.36 14.85
C LEU A 550 7.23 7.18 13.96
N LEU A 551 8.53 6.91 13.82
CA LEU A 551 9.13 5.83 13.05
C LEU A 551 9.87 4.89 14.01
N GLY A 552 9.30 3.73 14.27
CA GLY A 552 9.78 2.87 15.35
C GLY A 552 9.70 3.54 16.71
N GLU A 553 10.59 3.18 17.62
CA GLU A 553 10.55 3.69 19.00
C GLU A 553 11.31 5.00 19.19
N GLY A 554 12.37 5.21 18.43
CA GLY A 554 13.35 6.24 18.72
C GLY A 554 13.38 7.43 17.78
N VAL A 555 12.58 7.43 16.72
CA VAL A 555 12.66 8.45 15.67
C VAL A 555 11.29 9.10 15.43
N MET A 556 11.31 10.40 15.18
CA MET A 556 10.19 11.13 14.58
C MET A 556 10.66 11.77 13.28
N VAL A 557 9.84 11.70 12.23
CA VAL A 557 10.05 12.35 10.93
C VAL A 557 9.03 13.46 10.72
N ALA A 558 9.49 14.56 10.16
CA ALA A 558 8.69 15.74 9.85
C ALA A 558 8.95 16.19 8.41
N PRO A 559 8.33 15.52 7.40
CA PRO A 559 8.57 15.81 5.99
C PRO A 559 8.13 17.21 5.58
N VAL A 560 8.87 17.85 4.69
CA VAL A 560 8.46 19.12 4.07
C VAL A 560 7.65 18.80 2.81
N TYR A 561 6.40 19.25 2.76
CA TYR A 561 5.43 18.93 1.70
C TYR A 561 4.80 20.17 1.05
N THR A 562 5.36 21.34 1.31
CA THR A 562 4.89 22.61 0.75
C THR A 562 5.93 23.18 -0.22
N GLN A 563 5.49 23.55 -1.42
CA GLN A 563 6.35 24.13 -2.43
C GLN A 563 7.01 25.43 -1.94
N ASN A 564 8.28 25.62 -2.30
CA ASN A 564 9.10 26.79 -1.93
C ASN A 564 9.28 27.01 -0.43
N ALA A 565 8.94 26.04 0.41
CA ALA A 565 9.16 26.14 1.84
C ALA A 565 10.67 26.07 2.17
N SER A 566 11.14 26.99 3.01
CA SER A 566 12.49 27.02 3.58
C SER A 566 12.54 26.48 5.02
N GLY A 567 11.50 25.77 5.44
CA GLY A 567 11.31 25.18 6.75
C GLY A 567 9.85 24.85 6.98
N ARG A 568 9.54 24.32 8.18
CA ARG A 568 8.17 24.00 8.58
C ARG A 568 7.95 24.17 10.07
N HIS A 569 6.70 24.28 10.48
CA HIS A 569 6.32 24.13 11.88
C HIS A 569 6.41 22.65 12.29
N VAL A 570 6.98 22.40 13.46
CA VAL A 570 7.13 21.08 14.08
C VAL A 570 6.70 21.18 15.52
N TYR A 571 5.89 20.23 15.98
CA TYR A 571 5.56 20.04 17.38
C TYR A 571 6.40 18.91 17.97
N LEU A 572 7.02 19.13 19.11
CA LEU A 572 7.78 18.14 19.87
C LEU A 572 7.08 17.89 21.21
N PRO A 573 6.53 16.69 21.44
CA PRO A 573 5.89 16.35 22.72
C PRO A 573 6.89 16.23 23.88
N GLU A 574 8.15 15.98 23.58
CA GLU A 574 9.29 15.91 24.49
C GLU A 574 10.52 16.56 23.88
N ALA A 575 11.56 16.82 24.65
CA ALA A 575 12.81 17.30 24.10
C ALA A 575 13.41 16.23 23.16
N MET A 576 13.76 16.60 21.93
CA MET A 576 14.34 15.69 20.94
C MET A 576 15.59 16.29 20.29
N LYS A 577 16.51 15.42 19.88
CA LYS A 577 17.69 15.86 19.14
C LYS A 577 17.38 15.86 17.65
N LEU A 578 17.32 17.05 17.08
CA LEU A 578 17.23 17.27 15.64
C LEU A 578 18.55 16.90 14.97
N TYR A 579 18.46 16.12 13.91
CA TYR A 579 19.47 15.98 12.87
C TYR A 579 18.92 16.62 11.60
N ARG A 580 19.57 17.71 11.15
CA ARG A 580 19.30 18.35 9.86
C ARG A 580 20.33 17.84 8.88
N ILE A 581 19.89 16.94 7.99
CA ILE A 581 20.78 16.05 7.24
C ILE A 581 20.84 16.51 5.78
N ARG A 582 22.05 16.80 5.28
CA ARG A 582 22.38 17.04 3.86
C ARG A 582 23.01 15.81 3.20
N SER A 583 23.72 15.01 3.98
CA SER A 583 24.26 13.70 3.58
C SER A 583 24.64 12.90 4.84
N VAL A 584 25.08 11.65 4.66
CA VAL A 584 25.52 10.78 5.77
C VAL A 584 26.63 11.43 6.60
N ASP A 585 27.55 12.17 5.97
CA ASP A 585 28.71 12.81 6.60
C ASP A 585 28.55 14.33 6.79
N ASP A 586 27.41 14.89 6.36
CA ASP A 586 27.15 16.35 6.45
C ASP A 586 25.77 16.60 7.05
N TYR A 587 25.75 16.92 8.33
CA TYR A 587 24.53 17.22 9.09
C TYR A 587 24.83 18.15 10.28
N ASP A 588 23.84 18.95 10.65
CA ASP A 588 23.86 19.72 11.90
C ASP A 588 22.98 19.03 12.94
N THR A 589 23.33 19.21 14.21
CA THR A 589 22.51 18.69 15.32
C THR A 589 22.19 19.77 16.33
N GLU A 590 20.98 19.71 16.88
CA GLU A 590 20.48 20.62 17.90
C GLU A 590 19.54 19.88 18.84
N LEU A 591 19.66 20.07 20.14
CA LEU A 591 18.67 19.60 21.10
C LEU A 591 17.56 20.65 21.23
N LEU A 592 16.36 20.31 20.76
CA LEU A 592 15.20 21.19 20.85
C LEU A 592 14.33 20.77 22.05
N PRO A 593 13.85 21.71 22.88
CA PRO A 593 12.92 21.40 23.97
C PRO A 593 11.55 20.98 23.44
N ALA A 594 10.70 20.43 24.30
CA ALA A 594 9.28 20.22 24.00
C ALA A 594 8.59 21.54 23.59
N GLY A 595 7.56 21.44 22.73
CA GLY A 595 6.76 22.57 22.26
C GLY A 595 6.80 22.80 20.76
N HIS A 596 6.28 23.94 20.32
CA HIS A 596 6.19 24.34 18.92
C HIS A 596 7.45 25.03 18.44
N HIS A 597 7.97 24.61 17.29
CA HIS A 597 9.18 25.15 16.67
C HIS A 597 8.93 25.47 15.19
N TYR A 598 9.56 26.52 14.68
CA TYR A 598 9.78 26.67 13.23
C TYR A 598 11.18 26.21 12.91
N VAL A 599 11.29 25.07 12.23
CA VAL A 599 12.55 24.42 11.89
C VAL A 599 12.89 24.75 10.44
N ARG A 600 14.04 25.43 10.22
CA ARG A 600 14.55 25.67 8.86
C ARG A 600 14.96 24.36 8.22
N CYS A 601 14.67 24.21 6.93
CA CYS A 601 14.99 23.06 6.11
C CYS A 601 15.17 23.50 4.66
N ALA A 602 16.40 23.53 4.18
CA ALA A 602 16.68 23.81 2.78
C ALA A 602 16.12 22.70 1.87
N LEU A 603 16.06 22.92 0.56
CA LEU A 603 15.46 21.97 -0.37
C LEU A 603 16.19 20.61 -0.39
N ASP A 604 17.48 20.58 -0.07
CA ASP A 604 18.32 19.38 -0.03
C ASP A 604 18.63 18.92 1.41
N GLU A 605 17.73 19.20 2.35
CA GLU A 605 17.85 18.81 3.75
C GLU A 605 16.67 17.94 4.20
N VAL A 606 16.96 16.95 5.05
CA VAL A 606 15.96 16.10 5.73
C VAL A 606 15.99 16.37 7.23
N LEU A 607 14.80 16.46 7.83
CA LEU A 607 14.62 16.60 9.27
C LEU A 607 14.34 15.25 9.91
N LEU A 608 15.24 14.80 10.79
CA LEU A 608 15.09 13.61 11.59
C LEU A 608 15.26 13.96 13.07
N PHE A 609 14.33 13.57 13.91
CA PHE A 609 14.35 13.83 15.35
C PHE A 609 14.55 12.53 16.10
N ILE A 610 15.57 12.47 16.96
CA ILE A 610 15.85 11.30 17.80
C ILE A 610 15.38 11.59 19.21
N ARG A 611 14.60 10.66 19.77
CA ARG A 611 14.07 10.72 21.13
C ARG A 611 15.16 10.43 22.17
N PRO A 612 15.05 10.98 23.41
CA PRO A 612 15.99 10.67 24.48
C PRO A 612 16.13 9.16 24.75
N GLY A 613 17.34 8.71 24.98
CA GLY A 613 17.68 7.31 25.23
C GLY A 613 17.75 6.43 23.98
N HIS A 614 17.59 7.01 22.77
CA HIS A 614 17.58 6.25 21.53
C HIS A 614 18.75 6.56 20.61
N ALA A 615 19.13 5.55 19.80
CA ALA A 615 20.15 5.65 18.78
C ALA A 615 19.65 5.09 17.43
N VAL A 616 20.23 5.59 16.35
CA VAL A 616 19.99 5.16 14.97
C VAL A 616 21.30 4.63 14.40
N PRO A 617 21.40 3.34 14.06
CA PRO A 617 22.55 2.77 13.39
C PRO A 617 22.59 3.23 11.93
N VAL A 618 23.70 3.84 11.54
CA VAL A 618 23.94 4.39 10.21
C VAL A 618 25.13 3.66 9.59
N ALA A 619 24.89 2.97 8.48
CA ALA A 619 25.92 2.27 7.72
C ALA A 619 26.63 3.18 6.73
N ARG A 620 27.72 2.71 6.15
CA ARG A 620 28.28 3.34 4.94
C ARG A 620 27.32 3.09 3.76
N PRO A 621 27.04 4.12 2.94
CA PRO A 621 26.19 3.94 1.76
C PRO A 621 26.73 2.90 0.80
N ALA A 622 25.84 2.07 0.25
CA ALA A 622 26.14 1.05 -0.75
C ALA A 622 25.39 1.32 -2.06
N SER A 623 25.82 0.70 -3.17
CA SER A 623 25.16 0.82 -4.48
C SER A 623 23.91 -0.05 -4.59
N CYS A 624 23.79 -1.07 -3.72
CA CYS A 624 22.61 -1.90 -3.56
C CYS A 624 22.63 -2.55 -2.17
N THR A 625 21.52 -3.11 -1.73
CA THR A 625 21.40 -3.77 -0.41
C THR A 625 22.36 -4.95 -0.23
N ALA A 626 22.68 -5.67 -1.31
CA ALA A 626 23.61 -6.81 -1.28
C ALA A 626 25.05 -6.40 -0.91
N GLN A 627 25.39 -5.12 -1.07
CA GLN A 627 26.73 -4.56 -0.75
C GLN A 627 26.74 -3.81 0.59
N LEU A 628 25.62 -3.77 1.29
CA LEU A 628 25.52 -3.05 2.57
C LEU A 628 26.32 -3.80 3.67
N ASP A 629 27.21 -3.08 4.33
CA ASP A 629 27.96 -3.59 5.47
C ASP A 629 27.27 -3.20 6.79
N ASP A 630 26.58 -4.16 7.39
CA ASP A 630 25.87 -4.01 8.66
C ASP A 630 26.80 -4.12 9.89
N THR A 631 28.11 -4.24 9.71
CA THR A 631 29.09 -4.38 10.79
C THR A 631 29.83 -3.08 11.13
N ALA A 632 30.03 -2.21 10.15
CA ALA A 632 30.70 -0.92 10.28
C ALA A 632 29.69 0.23 10.38
N LEU A 633 29.19 0.48 11.59
CA LEU A 633 28.10 1.42 11.85
C LEU A 633 28.59 2.65 12.64
N THR A 634 28.02 3.81 12.31
CA THR A 634 28.02 5.01 13.16
C THR A 634 26.67 5.09 13.88
N LEU A 635 26.65 5.50 15.14
CA LEU A 635 25.42 5.71 15.89
C LEU A 635 25.08 7.20 15.96
N TRP A 636 23.96 7.61 15.34
CA TRP A 636 23.34 8.89 15.62
C TRP A 636 22.48 8.74 16.87
N ALA A 637 22.67 9.58 17.89
CA ALA A 637 22.09 9.34 19.19
C ALA A 637 21.57 10.62 19.86
N CYS A 638 20.54 10.43 20.67
CA CYS A 638 20.10 11.39 21.68
C CYS A 638 20.18 10.71 23.05
N PRO A 639 21.27 10.90 23.82
CA PRO A 639 21.38 10.32 25.14
C PRO A 639 20.26 10.79 26.09
N ASP A 640 19.85 9.91 27.00
CA ASP A 640 18.96 10.24 28.11
C ASP A 640 19.69 11.03 29.21
N GLU A 641 19.02 11.28 30.32
CA GLU A 641 19.56 11.99 31.48
C GLU A 641 20.75 11.25 32.15
N ASN A 642 20.89 9.94 31.89
CA ASN A 642 22.03 9.12 32.38
C ASN A 642 23.18 9.08 31.38
N GLY A 643 23.05 9.77 30.23
CA GLY A 643 24.05 9.79 29.17
C GLY A 643 24.06 8.53 28.29
N SER A 644 23.00 7.72 28.30
CA SER A 644 22.89 6.46 27.53
C SER A 644 21.92 6.61 26.37
N ALA A 645 22.27 6.02 25.23
CA ALA A 645 21.36 5.86 24.09
C ALA A 645 21.55 4.47 23.48
N ARG A 646 20.45 3.82 23.09
CA ARG A 646 20.49 2.45 22.57
C ARG A 646 19.49 2.21 21.46
N CYS A 647 19.74 1.17 20.66
CA CYS A 647 18.76 0.63 19.72
C CYS A 647 18.87 -0.90 19.66
N ARG A 648 17.77 -1.57 19.33
CA ARG A 648 17.77 -2.99 18.95
C ARG A 648 17.92 -3.08 17.45
N MET A 649 18.95 -3.74 16.98
CA MET A 649 19.23 -3.95 15.57
C MET A 649 18.98 -5.39 15.17
N TYR A 650 18.31 -5.58 14.05
CA TYR A 650 18.02 -6.87 13.44
C TYR A 650 18.96 -7.13 12.25
N THR A 651 19.53 -8.32 12.18
CA THR A 651 20.38 -8.75 11.05
C THR A 651 20.10 -10.21 10.71
N ASP A 652 19.88 -10.50 9.43
CA ASP A 652 19.73 -11.83 8.86
C ASP A 652 20.34 -11.88 7.46
N ASP A 653 20.16 -12.98 6.72
CA ASP A 653 20.61 -13.07 5.34
C ASP A 653 19.72 -12.29 4.35
N GLY A 654 18.55 -11.80 4.81
CA GLY A 654 17.62 -11.01 4.04
C GLY A 654 16.82 -11.77 2.98
N GLU A 655 17.01 -13.08 2.85
CA GLU A 655 16.42 -13.89 1.77
C GLU A 655 15.68 -15.13 2.25
N THR A 656 16.12 -15.77 3.32
CA THR A 656 15.48 -16.97 3.87
C THR A 656 14.27 -16.65 4.73
N SER A 657 13.37 -17.63 4.90
CA SER A 657 12.20 -17.50 5.78
C SER A 657 12.51 -17.75 7.26
N ASP A 658 13.77 -17.96 7.63
CA ASP A 658 14.22 -18.09 9.02
C ASP A 658 14.52 -16.70 9.60
N PHE A 659 13.47 -15.96 9.86
CA PHE A 659 13.55 -14.57 10.36
C PHE A 659 13.18 -14.42 11.84
N ALA A 660 12.70 -15.46 12.51
CA ALA A 660 12.22 -15.36 13.89
C ALA A 660 13.28 -15.72 14.94
N ALA A 661 14.48 -16.13 14.53
CA ALA A 661 15.53 -16.58 15.42
C ALA A 661 16.03 -15.44 16.34
N PRO A 662 16.14 -15.66 17.65
CA PRO A 662 16.57 -14.63 18.62
C PRO A 662 17.96 -14.05 18.33
N GLU A 663 18.87 -14.83 17.76
CA GLU A 663 20.24 -14.44 17.39
C GLU A 663 20.31 -13.37 16.31
N HIS A 664 19.21 -13.09 15.59
CA HIS A 664 19.13 -11.99 14.64
C HIS A 664 19.10 -10.62 15.32
N TRP A 665 18.84 -10.57 16.62
CA TRP A 665 18.76 -9.34 17.39
C TRP A 665 20.03 -9.06 18.18
N LYS A 666 20.52 -7.83 18.08
CA LYS A 666 21.58 -7.29 18.94
C LYS A 666 21.22 -5.90 19.45
N THR A 667 21.67 -5.56 20.64
CA THR A 667 21.56 -4.19 21.19
C THR A 667 22.86 -3.45 20.90
N LEU A 668 22.74 -2.23 20.38
CA LEU A 668 23.83 -1.28 20.19
C LEU A 668 23.64 -0.14 21.19
N GLU A 669 24.75 0.32 21.77
CA GLU A 669 24.79 1.40 22.77
C GLU A 669 25.76 2.51 22.31
N ALA A 670 25.36 3.78 22.52
CA ALA A 670 26.11 5.00 22.21
C ALA A 670 26.36 5.82 23.46
#